data_2ad71d59bcea939548d7cb7e80f4cca5
#
_entry.id   2ad71d59bcea939548d7cb7e80f4cca5
#
_cell.length_a   1.000
_cell.length_b   1.000
_cell.length_c   1.000
_cell.angle_alpha   90.00
_cell.angle_beta   90.00
_cell.angle_gamma   90.00
#
_symmetry.space_group_name_H-M   'P 1'
#
loop_
_entity.id
_entity.type
_entity.pdbx_description
1 polymer ?
#
loop_
_entity_poly.entity_id
_entity_poly.type
_entity_poly.pdbx_seq_one_letter_code
_entity_poly.pdbx_strand_id
1 'polypeptide(L)'
;MKVKMKNTISTYFTLLIIALISFGANAQIDRSQMPEPGPEPKINLEKPTEFKLKNGITVMVVENNKLPRVSYQLSIDNKPYKEGDKAGVASILSSMLGNGTTNISKDEFNDEVDFLGANISFGSSGGFGSGLVKYADRIVELMADAAINPLLTEEEFEKQKEKLIENLKTGEKSLDEVSSRVSSALSYGKDHVYGEYTTEETLNNVTFQDVLDFYKIRFAPNNSYIVVVGDIDAKTAKKQLKKYFGKWEKVDLPEIPTPELPENVDTTEINFVDLPNATQSYITVTNNVDLQQNDPDYFAALMANNILGGGGEGYLFKNLREDKGYTYGAYSRLGSSRYGVSRFTATAKVRNAVTDSAVVEFLKEIKRIRTEPVDPQILENAKTKYVGNFVMSLERPQTIANYALSIKRNNLPEDFYANYLDNINKVTVEDVKRVANKYIEADNARVIVVGKGSETLENLEKIGLPIKYYDKYANATEKPEFEIELPEGVNAKSVLTKYLEATGVMSKLDNVTSIMTQYEAQTPMGAVMSEEKRMDGKTVQNIYMGGNRMMNMVLTQDIAKANSQPLPPNMVDDFKLNAGLFMELNLVNTDDAKITGIESVDGKDAYVVEVPGEVISYTLFYDVESGLKVKEIQTTSMQGQTQSQDALLKYYKDFDGIKFPETRSATMMGQSVEFKLKEVKINEGVSEEDFK
;
A
#
# COMPACT_ATOMS: atom_id res chain seq x y z
N MET A 1 -81.99 17.52 -13.04
CA MET A 1 -81.21 16.47 -13.78
C MET A 1 -79.71 16.67 -13.81
N LYS A 2 -79.17 17.92 -13.77
CA LYS A 2 -77.71 18.21 -13.80
C LYS A 2 -76.93 17.85 -12.52
N VAL A 3 -77.59 17.80 -11.34
CA VAL A 3 -76.87 17.48 -10.06
C VAL A 3 -76.60 15.96 -9.88
N LYS A 4 -77.52 15.10 -10.36
CA LYS A 4 -77.34 13.66 -10.28
C LYS A 4 -76.18 13.11 -11.17
N MET A 5 -75.99 13.76 -12.34
CA MET A 5 -74.92 13.36 -13.26
C MET A 5 -73.51 13.69 -12.75
N LYS A 6 -73.32 14.80 -12.00
CA LYS A 6 -72.06 15.20 -11.45
C LYS A 6 -71.56 14.21 -10.35
N ASN A 7 -72.48 13.74 -9.51
CA ASN A 7 -72.11 12.79 -8.45
C ASN A 7 -71.76 11.40 -9.02
N THR A 8 -72.47 10.97 -10.09
CA THR A 8 -72.20 9.68 -10.74
C THR A 8 -70.83 9.67 -11.43
N ILE A 9 -70.43 10.73 -12.11
CA ILE A 9 -69.14 10.88 -12.77
C ILE A 9 -68.01 10.92 -11.73
N SER A 10 -68.21 11.66 -10.62
CA SER A 10 -67.25 11.70 -9.51
C SER A 10 -67.01 10.30 -8.88
N THR A 11 -68.06 9.51 -8.70
CA THR A 11 -67.99 8.15 -8.14
C THR A 11 -67.27 7.21 -9.06
N TYR A 12 -67.48 7.25 -10.37
CA TYR A 12 -66.76 6.43 -11.34
C TYR A 12 -65.27 6.85 -11.46
N PHE A 13 -64.95 8.14 -11.34
CA PHE A 13 -63.59 8.64 -11.35
C PHE A 13 -62.83 8.20 -10.10
N THR A 14 -63.49 8.23 -8.92
CA THR A 14 -62.89 7.73 -7.64
C THR A 14 -62.70 6.23 -7.69
N LEU A 15 -63.64 5.44 -8.24
CA LEU A 15 -63.48 4.00 -8.44
C LEU A 15 -62.36 3.64 -9.42
N LEU A 16 -62.18 4.45 -10.48
CA LEU A 16 -61.08 4.28 -11.44
C LEU A 16 -59.72 4.55 -10.82
N ILE A 17 -59.61 5.58 -9.97
CA ILE A 17 -58.41 5.91 -9.24
C ILE A 17 -58.08 4.79 -8.22
N ILE A 18 -59.06 4.27 -7.50
CA ILE A 18 -58.86 3.14 -6.55
C ILE A 18 -58.46 1.88 -7.31
N ALA A 19 -59.01 1.60 -8.50
CA ALA A 19 -58.59 0.48 -9.33
C ALA A 19 -57.16 0.64 -9.86
N LEU A 20 -56.75 1.84 -10.24
CA LEU A 20 -55.34 2.13 -10.67
C LEU A 20 -54.33 2.01 -9.53
N ILE A 21 -54.73 2.39 -8.31
CA ILE A 21 -53.87 2.21 -7.12
C ILE A 21 -53.75 0.74 -6.74
N SER A 22 -54.77 -0.08 -6.93
CA SER A 22 -54.73 -1.52 -6.66
C SER A 22 -53.84 -2.31 -7.63
N PHE A 23 -53.67 -1.83 -8.86
CA PHE A 23 -52.71 -2.45 -9.81
C PHE A 23 -51.24 -2.09 -9.53
N GLY A 24 -50.99 -0.98 -8.83
CA GLY A 24 -49.62 -0.59 -8.43
C GLY A 24 -49.10 -1.33 -7.22
N ALA A 25 -49.97 -1.95 -6.41
CA ALA A 25 -49.56 -2.60 -5.16
C ALA A 25 -48.91 -3.99 -5.33
N ASN A 26 -49.05 -4.60 -6.51
CA ASN A 26 -48.41 -5.90 -6.80
C ASN A 26 -47.04 -5.81 -7.51
N ALA A 27 -46.53 -4.59 -7.71
CA ALA A 27 -45.24 -4.37 -8.36
C ALA A 27 -44.08 -4.22 -7.35
N GLN A 28 -44.32 -4.36 -6.06
CA GLN A 28 -43.26 -4.38 -5.08
C GLN A 28 -42.59 -5.75 -5.11
N ILE A 29 -41.37 -5.80 -5.70
CA ILE A 29 -40.54 -6.98 -5.65
C ILE A 29 -40.33 -7.35 -4.16
N ASP A 30 -40.73 -8.55 -3.79
CA ASP A 30 -40.48 -9.09 -2.46
C ASP A 30 -38.98 -9.27 -2.28
N ARG A 31 -38.35 -8.31 -1.62
CA ARG A 31 -36.93 -8.31 -1.35
C ARG A 31 -36.52 -9.28 -0.25
N SER A 32 -37.46 -9.96 0.40
CA SER A 32 -37.19 -11.03 1.35
C SER A 32 -36.82 -12.35 0.67
N GLN A 33 -37.15 -12.48 -0.61
CA GLN A 33 -36.80 -13.64 -1.43
C GLN A 33 -35.71 -13.25 -2.42
N MET A 34 -34.64 -14.04 -2.43
CA MET A 34 -33.59 -13.92 -3.43
C MET A 34 -34.18 -14.26 -4.82
N PRO A 35 -33.93 -13.47 -5.87
CA PRO A 35 -34.36 -13.82 -7.22
C PRO A 35 -33.83 -15.21 -7.61
N GLU A 36 -34.65 -16.00 -8.28
CA GLU A 36 -34.15 -17.27 -8.83
C GLU A 36 -33.01 -17.00 -9.82
N PRO A 37 -31.97 -17.82 -9.81
CA PRO A 37 -30.85 -17.68 -10.76
C PRO A 37 -31.40 -17.73 -12.20
N GLY A 38 -30.99 -16.76 -13.00
CA GLY A 38 -31.24 -16.81 -14.45
C GLY A 38 -30.49 -17.97 -15.10
N PRO A 39 -30.80 -18.31 -16.37
CA PRO A 39 -30.05 -19.32 -17.10
C PRO A 39 -28.56 -18.92 -17.17
N GLU A 40 -27.67 -19.93 -17.13
CA GLU A 40 -26.24 -19.69 -17.24
C GLU A 40 -25.90 -18.84 -18.47
N PRO A 41 -25.11 -17.75 -18.31
CA PRO A 41 -24.76 -16.90 -19.42
C PRO A 41 -23.86 -17.65 -20.39
N LYS A 42 -24.25 -17.69 -21.67
CA LYS A 42 -23.38 -18.21 -22.72
C LYS A 42 -22.33 -17.15 -23.05
N ILE A 43 -21.07 -17.51 -22.87
CA ILE A 43 -19.95 -16.63 -23.15
C ILE A 43 -19.61 -16.71 -24.63
N ASN A 44 -19.86 -15.62 -25.33
CA ASN A 44 -19.42 -15.43 -26.71
C ASN A 44 -18.29 -14.39 -26.70
N LEU A 45 -17.05 -14.83 -26.69
CA LEU A 45 -15.88 -13.95 -26.78
C LEU A 45 -15.61 -13.68 -28.27
N GLU A 46 -15.81 -12.44 -28.68
CA GLU A 46 -15.35 -12.00 -29.99
C GLU A 46 -13.82 -12.14 -30.07
N LYS A 47 -13.35 -12.89 -31.10
CA LYS A 47 -11.90 -13.04 -31.31
C LYS A 47 -11.33 -11.70 -31.79
N PRO A 48 -10.28 -11.17 -31.15
CA PRO A 48 -9.57 -10.01 -31.67
C PRO A 48 -9.02 -10.27 -33.09
N THR A 49 -9.01 -9.24 -33.92
CA THR A 49 -8.29 -9.31 -35.18
C THR A 49 -6.79 -9.29 -34.90
N GLU A 50 -6.09 -10.35 -35.31
CA GLU A 50 -4.64 -10.52 -35.08
C GLU A 50 -3.84 -10.33 -36.37
N PHE A 51 -2.70 -9.65 -36.27
CA PHE A 51 -1.69 -9.58 -37.33
C PHE A 51 -0.30 -9.33 -36.74
N LYS A 52 0.74 -9.60 -37.55
CA LYS A 52 2.13 -9.40 -37.15
C LYS A 52 2.79 -8.33 -38.02
N LEU A 53 3.53 -7.40 -37.40
CA LEU A 53 4.38 -6.44 -38.10
C LEU A 53 5.69 -7.13 -38.57
N LYS A 54 6.37 -6.55 -39.58
CA LYS A 54 7.63 -7.12 -40.09
C LYS A 54 8.74 -7.20 -39.05
N ASN A 55 8.74 -6.32 -38.09
CA ASN A 55 9.72 -6.29 -36.98
C ASN A 55 9.40 -7.24 -35.82
N GLY A 56 8.33 -8.02 -35.94
CA GLY A 56 8.01 -9.08 -34.99
C GLY A 56 6.89 -8.75 -33.98
N ILE A 57 6.47 -7.51 -33.87
CA ILE A 57 5.35 -7.13 -32.96
C ILE A 57 4.08 -7.88 -33.39
N THR A 58 3.47 -8.59 -32.43
CA THR A 58 2.15 -9.19 -32.61
C THR A 58 1.09 -8.18 -32.15
N VAL A 59 0.11 -7.90 -33.00
CA VAL A 59 -0.95 -6.93 -32.75
C VAL A 59 -2.28 -7.63 -32.63
N MET A 60 -3.06 -7.25 -31.64
CA MET A 60 -4.44 -7.69 -31.38
C MET A 60 -5.34 -6.46 -31.35
N VAL A 61 -6.43 -6.48 -32.11
CA VAL A 61 -7.39 -5.36 -32.20
C VAL A 61 -8.77 -5.84 -31.76
N VAL A 62 -9.32 -5.17 -30.77
CA VAL A 62 -10.71 -5.33 -30.30
C VAL A 62 -11.47 -4.07 -30.65
N GLU A 63 -12.32 -4.15 -31.65
CA GLU A 63 -13.16 -3.04 -32.09
C GLU A 63 -14.31 -2.82 -31.10
N ASN A 64 -14.47 -1.60 -30.60
CA ASN A 64 -15.59 -1.25 -29.72
C ASN A 64 -16.03 0.20 -29.92
N ASN A 65 -17.15 0.37 -30.58
CA ASN A 65 -17.69 1.66 -31.01
C ASN A 65 -18.67 2.29 -30.00
N LYS A 66 -18.75 1.77 -28.77
CA LYS A 66 -19.65 2.31 -27.73
C LYS A 66 -19.26 3.72 -27.29
N LEU A 67 -17.99 4.03 -27.29
CA LEU A 67 -17.43 5.34 -26.95
C LEU A 67 -16.38 5.75 -27.98
N PRO A 68 -16.25 7.05 -28.33
CA PRO A 68 -15.27 7.53 -29.30
C PRO A 68 -13.86 7.61 -28.68
N ARG A 69 -13.37 6.50 -28.14
CA ARG A 69 -12.06 6.37 -27.47
C ARG A 69 -11.28 5.20 -28.03
N VAL A 70 -9.97 5.31 -27.94
CA VAL A 70 -9.03 4.23 -28.27
C VAL A 70 -7.93 4.13 -27.23
N SER A 71 -7.46 2.92 -27.00
CA SER A 71 -6.27 2.64 -26.19
C SER A 71 -5.31 1.71 -26.93
N TYR A 72 -4.03 1.91 -26.69
CA TYR A 72 -2.92 1.12 -27.20
C TYR A 72 -2.10 0.64 -26.01
N GLN A 73 -1.93 -0.64 -25.84
CA GLN A 73 -1.12 -1.23 -24.79
C GLN A 73 0.06 -2.00 -25.43
N LEU A 74 1.26 -1.47 -25.25
CA LEU A 74 2.50 -2.16 -25.60
C LEU A 74 2.91 -3.03 -24.41
N SER A 75 3.18 -4.31 -24.64
CA SER A 75 3.73 -5.24 -23.64
C SER A 75 4.96 -5.90 -24.21
N ILE A 76 6.07 -5.82 -23.51
CA ILE A 76 7.31 -6.49 -23.84
C ILE A 76 7.40 -7.78 -23.04
N ASP A 77 7.51 -8.90 -23.72
CA ASP A 77 7.41 -10.24 -23.13
C ASP A 77 8.79 -10.86 -22.85
N ASN A 78 9.59 -10.14 -22.06
CA ASN A 78 10.86 -10.67 -21.58
C ASN A 78 10.62 -11.84 -20.61
N LYS A 79 11.45 -12.89 -20.70
CA LYS A 79 11.53 -13.86 -19.61
C LYS A 79 12.07 -13.18 -18.35
N PRO A 80 11.69 -13.66 -17.15
CA PRO A 80 12.30 -13.18 -15.91
C PRO A 80 13.82 -13.32 -15.97
N TYR A 81 14.52 -12.29 -15.56
CA TYR A 81 15.98 -12.22 -15.55
C TYR A 81 16.48 -11.56 -14.28
N LYS A 82 17.68 -11.93 -13.87
CA LYS A 82 18.36 -11.35 -12.71
C LYS A 82 19.13 -10.10 -13.13
N GLU A 83 19.01 -9.02 -12.35
CA GLU A 83 19.77 -7.77 -12.54
C GLU A 83 21.11 -7.79 -11.78
N GLY A 84 21.21 -8.63 -10.74
CA GLY A 84 22.43 -8.89 -9.98
C GLY A 84 22.88 -7.68 -9.16
N ASP A 85 24.18 -7.35 -9.28
CA ASP A 85 24.79 -6.20 -8.60
C ASP A 85 24.29 -4.84 -9.07
N LYS A 86 23.44 -4.82 -10.09
CA LYS A 86 22.76 -3.63 -10.67
C LYS A 86 21.24 -3.69 -10.51
N ALA A 87 20.77 -4.44 -9.50
CA ALA A 87 19.33 -4.52 -9.22
C ALA A 87 18.74 -3.11 -9.01
N GLY A 88 17.70 -2.80 -9.79
CA GLY A 88 17.08 -1.47 -9.87
C GLY A 88 17.30 -0.77 -11.22
N VAL A 89 18.13 -1.32 -12.13
CA VAL A 89 18.34 -0.72 -13.47
C VAL A 89 17.02 -0.63 -14.26
N ALA A 90 16.16 -1.66 -14.19
CA ALA A 90 14.84 -1.62 -14.81
C ALA A 90 13.92 -0.57 -14.18
N SER A 91 14.04 -0.33 -12.87
CA SER A 91 13.26 0.68 -12.15
C SER A 91 13.67 2.10 -12.54
N ILE A 92 14.99 2.34 -12.67
CA ILE A 92 15.52 3.63 -13.16
C ILE A 92 15.03 3.87 -14.60
N LEU A 93 15.20 2.89 -15.49
CA LEU A 93 14.70 3.01 -16.88
C LEU A 93 13.19 3.29 -16.90
N SER A 94 12.39 2.58 -16.09
CA SER A 94 10.94 2.80 -16.00
C SER A 94 10.59 4.24 -15.64
N SER A 95 11.36 4.86 -14.74
CA SER A 95 11.14 6.24 -14.30
C SER A 95 11.58 7.29 -15.33
N MET A 96 12.47 6.92 -16.25
CA MET A 96 12.97 7.80 -17.32
C MET A 96 12.14 7.73 -18.59
N LEU A 97 11.49 6.58 -18.88
CA LEU A 97 10.69 6.41 -20.09
C LEU A 97 9.41 7.24 -20.09
N GLY A 98 9.00 7.72 -21.27
CA GLY A 98 7.77 8.50 -21.44
C GLY A 98 7.88 9.98 -21.02
N ASN A 99 9.08 10.45 -20.70
CA ASN A 99 9.38 11.84 -20.34
C ASN A 99 9.98 12.64 -21.51
N GLY A 100 9.32 12.62 -22.67
CA GLY A 100 9.83 13.21 -23.92
C GLY A 100 10.57 12.22 -24.80
N THR A 101 11.00 12.70 -25.97
CA THR A 101 11.70 11.92 -26.99
C THR A 101 12.93 12.70 -27.49
N THR A 102 13.79 12.07 -28.26
CA THR A 102 14.89 12.80 -28.93
C THR A 102 14.39 13.84 -29.95
N ASN A 103 13.11 13.79 -30.34
CA ASN A 103 12.47 14.68 -31.29
C ASN A 103 11.62 15.77 -30.60
N ILE A 104 11.14 15.54 -29.39
CA ILE A 104 10.22 16.40 -28.65
C ILE A 104 10.72 16.49 -27.21
N SER A 105 10.93 17.71 -26.70
CA SER A 105 11.36 17.92 -25.32
C SER A 105 10.34 17.41 -24.31
N LYS A 106 10.75 17.22 -23.05
CA LYS A 106 9.87 16.75 -21.96
C LYS A 106 8.64 17.63 -21.79
N ASP A 107 8.84 18.94 -21.75
CA ASP A 107 7.76 19.91 -21.53
C ASP A 107 6.80 19.93 -22.73
N GLU A 108 7.32 20.01 -23.95
CA GLU A 108 6.50 19.98 -25.18
C GLU A 108 5.71 18.66 -25.29
N PHE A 109 6.33 17.52 -24.92
CA PHE A 109 5.65 16.24 -24.94
C PHE A 109 4.47 16.19 -23.96
N ASN A 110 4.68 16.65 -22.72
CA ASN A 110 3.65 16.69 -21.71
C ASN A 110 2.54 17.68 -22.07
N ASP A 111 2.87 18.88 -22.50
CA ASP A 111 1.90 19.89 -22.96
C ASP A 111 1.05 19.37 -24.11
N GLU A 112 1.64 18.63 -25.04
CA GLU A 112 0.88 18.04 -26.15
C GLU A 112 -0.05 16.90 -25.66
N VAL A 113 0.42 16.02 -24.78
CA VAL A 113 -0.41 14.95 -24.20
C VAL A 113 -1.60 15.55 -23.47
N ASP A 114 -1.38 16.61 -22.67
CA ASP A 114 -2.45 17.32 -21.96
C ASP A 114 -3.41 18.02 -22.91
N PHE A 115 -2.92 18.68 -23.96
CA PHE A 115 -3.75 19.32 -24.98
C PHE A 115 -4.67 18.31 -25.72
N LEU A 116 -4.16 17.11 -25.95
CA LEU A 116 -4.93 16.03 -26.59
C LEU A 116 -5.95 15.40 -25.61
N GLY A 117 -5.89 15.69 -24.31
CA GLY A 117 -6.63 14.99 -23.28
C GLY A 117 -6.31 13.49 -23.29
N ALA A 118 -5.09 13.14 -23.62
CA ALA A 118 -4.57 11.78 -23.71
C ALA A 118 -3.89 11.36 -22.40
N ASN A 119 -3.67 10.06 -22.27
CA ASN A 119 -2.78 9.51 -21.25
C ASN A 119 -1.73 8.68 -21.98
N ILE A 120 -0.45 8.99 -21.79
CA ILE A 120 0.68 8.20 -22.28
C ILE A 120 1.61 7.93 -21.10
N SER A 121 1.92 6.66 -20.86
CA SER A 121 2.81 6.22 -19.80
C SER A 121 3.67 5.05 -20.24
N PHE A 122 4.87 4.95 -19.66
CA PHE A 122 5.81 3.88 -19.96
C PHE A 122 6.45 3.30 -18.70
N GLY A 123 6.92 2.08 -18.81
CA GLY A 123 7.82 1.41 -17.90
C GLY A 123 8.73 0.47 -18.66
N SER A 124 9.69 -0.16 -18.00
CA SER A 124 10.67 -1.07 -18.62
C SER A 124 10.04 -2.31 -19.29
N SER A 125 8.78 -2.62 -19.01
CA SER A 125 8.05 -3.75 -19.60
C SER A 125 7.02 -3.35 -20.66
N GLY A 126 6.97 -2.08 -21.07
CA GLY A 126 6.07 -1.61 -22.13
C GLY A 126 5.50 -0.22 -21.86
N GLY A 127 4.34 0.07 -22.49
CA GLY A 127 3.71 1.37 -22.37
C GLY A 127 2.21 1.33 -22.65
N PHE A 128 1.52 2.39 -22.27
CA PHE A 128 0.10 2.57 -22.48
C PHE A 128 -0.19 3.94 -23.07
N GLY A 129 -1.06 4.01 -24.07
CA GLY A 129 -1.55 5.25 -24.64
C GLY A 129 -3.06 5.20 -24.81
N SER A 130 -3.80 6.24 -24.40
CA SER A 130 -5.25 6.30 -24.61
C SER A 130 -5.75 7.73 -24.79
N GLY A 131 -6.88 7.89 -25.48
CA GLY A 131 -7.55 9.16 -25.65
C GLY A 131 -8.74 9.08 -26.58
N LEU A 132 -9.18 10.23 -27.09
CA LEU A 132 -10.27 10.30 -28.06
C LEU A 132 -9.80 9.81 -29.43
N VAL A 133 -10.68 9.04 -30.14
CA VAL A 133 -10.36 8.45 -31.46
C VAL A 133 -9.96 9.49 -32.50
N LYS A 134 -10.49 10.72 -32.44
CA LYS A 134 -10.10 11.81 -33.36
C LYS A 134 -8.60 12.16 -33.28
N TYR A 135 -7.94 11.83 -32.18
CA TYR A 135 -6.50 12.03 -31.94
C TYR A 135 -5.68 10.74 -32.02
N ALA A 136 -6.31 9.61 -32.40
CA ALA A 136 -5.68 8.28 -32.39
C ALA A 136 -4.34 8.24 -33.15
N ASP A 137 -4.25 8.87 -34.34
CA ASP A 137 -3.01 8.88 -35.15
C ASP A 137 -1.87 9.60 -34.41
N ARG A 138 -2.16 10.73 -33.73
CA ARG A 138 -1.15 11.46 -32.97
C ARG A 138 -0.76 10.77 -31.67
N ILE A 139 -1.72 10.18 -30.95
CA ILE A 139 -1.45 9.42 -29.73
C ILE A 139 -0.50 8.24 -30.02
N VAL A 140 -0.78 7.46 -31.07
CA VAL A 140 0.07 6.32 -31.43
C VAL A 140 1.43 6.76 -31.97
N GLU A 141 1.51 7.93 -32.62
CA GLU A 141 2.78 8.53 -33.07
C GLU A 141 3.65 8.90 -31.87
N LEU A 142 3.11 9.65 -30.90
CA LEU A 142 3.82 10.03 -29.67
C LEU A 142 4.26 8.80 -28.87
N MET A 143 3.36 7.80 -28.77
CA MET A 143 3.68 6.54 -28.09
C MET A 143 4.81 5.78 -28.79
N ALA A 144 4.80 5.72 -30.12
CA ALA A 144 5.85 5.06 -30.89
C ALA A 144 7.18 5.82 -30.77
N ASP A 145 7.15 7.16 -30.82
CA ASP A 145 8.35 7.97 -30.68
C ASP A 145 8.96 7.83 -29.29
N ALA A 146 8.15 7.87 -28.24
CA ALA A 146 8.60 7.63 -26.86
C ALA A 146 9.15 6.21 -26.65
N ALA A 147 8.63 5.21 -27.38
CA ALA A 147 9.11 3.84 -27.31
C ALA A 147 10.43 3.61 -28.06
N ILE A 148 10.63 4.29 -29.19
CA ILE A 148 11.75 4.05 -30.14
C ILE A 148 12.88 5.03 -29.92
N ASN A 149 12.57 6.27 -29.58
CA ASN A 149 13.49 7.41 -29.46
C ASN A 149 13.33 8.10 -28.10
N PRO A 150 13.35 7.39 -26.96
CA PRO A 150 13.14 8.02 -25.65
C PRO A 150 14.23 9.06 -25.36
N LEU A 151 13.86 10.13 -24.66
CA LEU A 151 14.79 11.12 -24.17
C LEU A 151 15.45 10.62 -22.88
N LEU A 152 16.54 9.86 -23.03
CA LEU A 152 17.33 9.39 -21.89
C LEU A 152 18.54 10.33 -21.71
N THR A 153 18.60 11.04 -20.58
CA THR A 153 19.68 11.98 -20.25
C THR A 153 20.34 11.60 -18.93
N GLU A 154 21.64 11.93 -18.80
CA GLU A 154 22.39 11.67 -17.57
C GLU A 154 21.81 12.49 -16.38
N GLU A 155 21.34 13.70 -16.63
CA GLU A 155 20.68 14.53 -15.61
C GLU A 155 19.41 13.86 -15.04
N GLU A 156 18.52 13.35 -15.91
CA GLU A 156 17.31 12.65 -15.47
C GLU A 156 17.66 11.33 -14.79
N PHE A 157 18.71 10.62 -15.26
CA PHE A 157 19.21 9.42 -14.62
C PHE A 157 19.62 9.67 -13.17
N GLU A 158 20.47 10.67 -12.90
CA GLU A 158 20.93 10.98 -11.53
C GLU A 158 19.74 11.35 -10.63
N LYS A 159 18.85 12.20 -11.13
CA LYS A 159 17.63 12.59 -10.41
C LYS A 159 16.72 11.41 -10.04
N GLN A 160 16.50 10.49 -10.96
CA GLN A 160 15.64 9.32 -10.70
C GLN A 160 16.33 8.31 -9.77
N LYS A 161 17.64 8.15 -9.89
CA LYS A 161 18.45 7.33 -9.01
C LYS A 161 18.40 7.84 -7.56
N GLU A 162 18.63 9.13 -7.34
CA GLU A 162 18.52 9.76 -6.02
C GLU A 162 17.12 9.57 -5.41
N LYS A 163 16.08 9.80 -6.20
CA LYS A 163 14.68 9.60 -5.75
C LYS A 163 14.39 8.14 -5.35
N LEU A 164 14.93 7.18 -6.10
CA LEU A 164 14.78 5.76 -5.77
C LEU A 164 15.52 5.40 -4.47
N ILE A 165 16.71 5.97 -4.23
CA ILE A 165 17.46 5.79 -2.98
C ILE A 165 16.67 6.37 -1.78
N GLU A 166 16.09 7.55 -1.92
CA GLU A 166 15.23 8.12 -0.88
C GLU A 166 13.99 7.26 -0.59
N ASN A 167 13.35 6.76 -1.64
CA ASN A 167 12.21 5.84 -1.50
C ASN A 167 12.62 4.56 -0.77
N LEU A 168 13.77 3.99 -1.07
CA LEU A 168 14.30 2.81 -0.37
C LEU A 168 14.50 3.09 1.13
N LYS A 169 15.13 4.22 1.49
CA LYS A 169 15.33 4.62 2.89
C LYS A 169 14.02 4.78 3.66
N THR A 170 13.01 5.33 3.00
CA THR A 170 11.65 5.41 3.56
C THR A 170 11.02 4.02 3.70
N GLY A 171 11.16 3.19 2.68
CA GLY A 171 10.63 1.82 2.64
C GLY A 171 11.24 0.87 3.67
N GLU A 172 12.44 1.17 4.15
CA GLU A 172 13.09 0.40 5.23
C GLU A 172 12.33 0.44 6.56
N LYS A 173 11.51 1.46 6.76
CA LYS A 173 10.64 1.64 7.93
C LYS A 173 9.20 1.18 7.66
N SER A 174 8.89 0.81 6.44
CA SER A 174 7.57 0.35 6.03
C SER A 174 7.37 -1.12 6.32
N LEU A 175 6.35 -1.42 7.14
CA LEU A 175 5.97 -2.80 7.48
C LEU A 175 5.65 -3.63 6.21
N ASP A 176 4.97 -3.01 5.22
CA ASP A 176 4.59 -3.67 3.97
C ASP A 176 5.81 -3.99 3.09
N GLU A 177 6.70 -3.03 2.91
CA GLU A 177 7.86 -3.20 2.03
C GLU A 177 8.89 -4.18 2.62
N VAL A 178 9.14 -4.11 3.93
CA VAL A 178 9.99 -5.08 4.63
C VAL A 178 9.40 -6.49 4.52
N SER A 179 8.09 -6.65 4.81
CA SER A 179 7.42 -7.95 4.72
C SER A 179 7.47 -8.51 3.30
N SER A 180 7.22 -7.70 2.28
CA SER A 180 7.26 -8.10 0.87
C SER A 180 8.66 -8.56 0.45
N ARG A 181 9.68 -7.76 0.77
CA ARG A 181 11.10 -8.04 0.48
C ARG A 181 11.55 -9.33 1.14
N VAL A 182 11.37 -9.43 2.46
CA VAL A 182 11.80 -10.60 3.24
C VAL A 182 11.05 -11.85 2.79
N SER A 183 9.73 -11.75 2.56
CA SER A 183 8.92 -12.86 2.08
C SER A 183 9.41 -13.38 0.73
N SER A 184 9.74 -12.50 -0.21
CA SER A 184 10.25 -12.92 -1.53
C SER A 184 11.66 -13.51 -1.44
N ALA A 185 12.55 -12.84 -0.70
CA ALA A 185 13.93 -13.27 -0.54
C ALA A 185 14.06 -14.65 0.17
N LEU A 186 13.23 -14.89 1.20
CA LEU A 186 13.26 -16.18 1.91
C LEU A 186 12.53 -17.29 1.15
N SER A 187 11.51 -16.96 0.36
CA SER A 187 10.79 -17.97 -0.44
C SER A 187 11.60 -18.46 -1.63
N TYR A 188 12.23 -17.54 -2.35
CA TYR A 188 12.92 -17.86 -3.59
C TYR A 188 14.46 -17.93 -3.45
N GLY A 189 15.03 -17.31 -2.43
CA GLY A 189 16.47 -17.06 -2.32
C GLY A 189 16.87 -15.74 -2.96
N LYS A 190 17.83 -15.03 -2.36
CA LYS A 190 18.30 -13.71 -2.85
C LYS A 190 18.95 -13.76 -4.23
N ASP A 191 19.48 -14.94 -4.58
CA ASP A 191 20.11 -15.18 -5.88
C ASP A 191 19.13 -15.58 -6.97
N HIS A 192 17.86 -15.72 -6.65
CA HIS A 192 16.81 -16.06 -7.58
C HIS A 192 16.13 -14.81 -8.12
N VAL A 193 15.71 -14.83 -9.40
CA VAL A 193 15.07 -13.70 -10.09
C VAL A 193 13.82 -13.14 -9.40
N TYR A 194 13.10 -13.94 -8.62
CA TYR A 194 11.93 -13.50 -7.84
C TYR A 194 12.24 -13.21 -6.37
N GLY A 195 13.46 -13.50 -5.92
CA GLY A 195 13.91 -13.21 -4.56
C GLY A 195 14.92 -12.06 -4.48
N GLU A 196 15.47 -11.65 -5.64
CA GLU A 196 16.32 -10.47 -5.78
C GLU A 196 15.53 -9.19 -5.45
N TYR A 197 16.18 -8.24 -4.81
CA TYR A 197 15.61 -6.94 -4.48
C TYR A 197 16.64 -5.82 -4.63
N THR A 198 16.15 -4.62 -4.86
CA THR A 198 16.98 -3.43 -4.99
C THR A 198 17.47 -2.93 -3.63
N THR A 199 18.74 -2.52 -3.55
CA THR A 199 19.35 -1.89 -2.38
C THR A 199 20.00 -0.56 -2.77
N GLU A 200 20.40 0.25 -1.80
CA GLU A 200 21.18 1.46 -2.05
C GLU A 200 22.51 1.13 -2.74
N GLU A 201 23.16 0.03 -2.34
CA GLU A 201 24.40 -0.44 -2.97
C GLU A 201 24.18 -0.80 -4.44
N THR A 202 23.18 -1.61 -4.75
CA THR A 202 22.90 -2.01 -6.15
C THR A 202 22.52 -0.82 -7.02
N LEU A 203 21.74 0.15 -6.49
CA LEU A 203 21.45 1.39 -7.22
C LEU A 203 22.72 2.23 -7.45
N ASN A 204 23.61 2.30 -6.48
CA ASN A 204 24.88 3.03 -6.62
C ASN A 204 25.78 2.41 -7.68
N ASN A 205 25.73 1.09 -7.88
CA ASN A 205 26.45 0.38 -8.92
C ASN A 205 25.90 0.61 -10.34
N VAL A 206 24.63 1.05 -10.47
CA VAL A 206 24.06 1.34 -11.78
C VAL A 206 24.66 2.64 -12.34
N THR A 207 25.19 2.56 -13.57
CA THR A 207 25.62 3.71 -14.35
C THR A 207 24.59 4.11 -15.41
N PHE A 208 24.69 5.32 -15.93
CA PHE A 208 23.82 5.75 -17.04
C PHE A 208 23.99 4.84 -18.28
N GLN A 209 25.23 4.38 -18.56
CA GLN A 209 25.48 3.44 -19.66
C GLN A 209 24.74 2.11 -19.45
N ASP A 210 24.63 1.61 -18.22
CA ASP A 210 23.86 0.38 -17.93
C ASP A 210 22.37 0.54 -18.29
N VAL A 211 21.80 1.71 -18.02
CA VAL A 211 20.39 2.01 -18.38
C VAL A 211 20.21 2.05 -19.89
N LEU A 212 21.16 2.65 -20.63
CA LEU A 212 21.15 2.68 -22.09
C LEU A 212 21.28 1.28 -22.71
N ASP A 213 22.17 0.46 -22.17
CA ASP A 213 22.39 -0.91 -22.66
C ASP A 213 21.19 -1.80 -22.31
N PHE A 214 20.63 -1.63 -21.12
CA PHE A 214 19.40 -2.31 -20.71
C PHE A 214 18.23 -1.99 -21.63
N TYR A 215 18.00 -0.71 -21.93
CA TYR A 215 16.99 -0.29 -22.90
C TYR A 215 17.19 -0.95 -24.28
N LYS A 216 18.40 -0.89 -24.85
CA LYS A 216 18.71 -1.45 -26.16
C LYS A 216 18.44 -2.95 -26.25
N ILE A 217 18.73 -3.69 -25.17
CA ILE A 217 18.66 -5.17 -25.18
C ILE A 217 17.26 -5.66 -24.79
N ARG A 218 16.59 -4.97 -23.86
CA ARG A 218 15.36 -5.45 -23.22
C ARG A 218 14.09 -4.80 -23.75
N PHE A 219 14.18 -3.58 -24.25
CA PHE A 219 13.03 -2.85 -24.79
C PHE A 219 12.98 -3.02 -26.31
N ALA A 220 12.43 -4.15 -26.77
CA ALA A 220 12.57 -4.63 -28.13
C ALA A 220 11.24 -5.01 -28.80
N PRO A 221 11.09 -4.81 -30.15
CA PRO A 221 9.83 -5.09 -30.84
C PRO A 221 9.59 -6.59 -31.08
N ASN A 222 10.62 -7.39 -31.22
CA ASN A 222 10.48 -8.76 -31.69
C ASN A 222 9.96 -9.77 -30.65
N ASN A 223 9.86 -9.37 -29.39
CA ASN A 223 9.14 -10.08 -28.32
C ASN A 223 8.00 -9.26 -27.74
N SER A 224 7.41 -8.36 -28.53
CA SER A 224 6.39 -7.44 -28.06
C SER A 224 5.00 -7.74 -28.63
N TYR A 225 4.01 -7.36 -27.84
CA TYR A 225 2.60 -7.35 -28.21
C TYR A 225 2.07 -5.92 -28.16
N ILE A 226 1.20 -5.55 -29.10
CA ILE A 226 0.39 -4.34 -29.01
C ILE A 226 -1.08 -4.74 -29.05
N VAL A 227 -1.80 -4.37 -27.99
CA VAL A 227 -3.24 -4.55 -27.89
C VAL A 227 -3.91 -3.22 -28.16
N VAL A 228 -4.82 -3.16 -29.11
CA VAL A 228 -5.60 -1.97 -29.49
C VAL A 228 -7.07 -2.24 -29.13
N VAL A 229 -7.67 -1.34 -28.38
CA VAL A 229 -9.07 -1.46 -27.97
C VAL A 229 -9.77 -0.12 -28.16
N GLY A 230 -10.90 -0.10 -28.83
CA GLY A 230 -11.73 1.11 -28.97
C GLY A 230 -12.41 1.28 -30.32
N ASP A 231 -12.85 2.51 -30.58
CA ASP A 231 -13.58 2.90 -31.79
C ASP A 231 -12.61 3.08 -33.00
N ILE A 232 -11.95 1.98 -33.36
CA ILE A 232 -11.01 1.93 -34.48
C ILE A 232 -11.06 0.56 -35.14
N ASP A 233 -11.19 0.53 -36.45
CA ASP A 233 -11.15 -0.73 -37.22
C ASP A 233 -9.74 -1.28 -37.37
N ALA A 234 -9.63 -2.60 -37.52
CA ALA A 234 -8.35 -3.30 -37.60
C ALA A 234 -7.48 -2.84 -38.79
N LYS A 235 -8.08 -2.42 -39.90
CA LYS A 235 -7.33 -1.93 -41.10
C LYS A 235 -6.66 -0.58 -40.78
N THR A 236 -7.39 0.32 -40.13
CA THR A 236 -6.88 1.63 -39.70
C THR A 236 -5.80 1.46 -38.65
N ALA A 237 -6.04 0.65 -37.59
CA ALA A 237 -5.04 0.32 -36.59
C ALA A 237 -3.76 -0.26 -37.21
N LYS A 238 -3.90 -1.21 -38.17
CA LYS A 238 -2.76 -1.79 -38.89
C LYS A 238 -1.96 -0.74 -39.65
N LYS A 239 -2.64 0.20 -40.33
CA LYS A 239 -1.98 1.26 -41.10
C LYS A 239 -1.17 2.18 -40.15
N GLN A 240 -1.75 2.60 -39.02
CA GLN A 240 -1.10 3.45 -38.05
C GLN A 240 0.10 2.76 -37.39
N LEU A 241 -0.08 1.54 -36.87
CA LEU A 241 1.01 0.79 -36.24
C LEU A 241 2.12 0.46 -37.18
N LYS A 242 1.82 0.12 -38.44
CA LYS A 242 2.86 -0.08 -39.47
C LYS A 242 3.62 1.21 -39.76
N LYS A 243 2.95 2.36 -39.77
CA LYS A 243 3.56 3.67 -40.08
C LYS A 243 4.55 4.06 -38.97
N TYR A 244 4.17 3.91 -37.68
CA TYR A 244 4.92 4.42 -36.55
C TYR A 244 5.80 3.34 -35.91
N PHE A 245 5.23 2.24 -35.43
CA PHE A 245 5.97 1.14 -34.78
C PHE A 245 6.74 0.25 -35.79
N GLY A 246 6.37 0.23 -37.08
CA GLY A 246 7.07 -0.54 -38.10
C GLY A 246 8.51 -0.11 -38.35
N LYS A 247 8.91 1.07 -37.83
CA LYS A 247 10.28 1.60 -37.93
C LYS A 247 11.19 1.06 -36.83
N TRP A 248 10.61 0.48 -35.77
CA TRP A 248 11.37 -0.05 -34.65
C TRP A 248 12.18 -1.27 -35.07
N GLU A 249 13.50 -1.18 -34.93
CA GLU A 249 14.42 -2.21 -35.37
C GLU A 249 14.43 -3.40 -34.42
N LYS A 250 14.57 -4.62 -34.99
CA LYS A 250 14.75 -5.84 -34.23
C LYS A 250 16.09 -5.84 -33.52
N VAL A 251 16.16 -6.49 -32.37
CA VAL A 251 17.40 -6.73 -31.65
C VAL A 251 17.64 -8.23 -31.47
N ASP A 252 18.90 -8.62 -31.29
CA ASP A 252 19.24 -9.97 -30.88
C ASP A 252 18.95 -10.10 -29.37
N LEU A 253 17.87 -10.83 -29.07
CA LEU A 253 17.45 -11.02 -27.66
C LEU A 253 18.37 -12.04 -27.00
N PRO A 254 18.84 -11.77 -25.76
CA PRO A 254 19.63 -12.72 -25.01
C PRO A 254 18.82 -13.97 -24.66
N GLU A 255 19.48 -15.10 -24.66
CA GLU A 255 18.90 -16.34 -24.16
C GLU A 255 18.83 -16.28 -22.62
N ILE A 256 17.63 -16.39 -22.07
CA ILE A 256 17.40 -16.36 -20.62
C ILE A 256 16.90 -17.75 -20.20
N PRO A 257 17.57 -18.40 -19.26
CA PRO A 257 17.08 -19.68 -18.74
C PRO A 257 15.71 -19.51 -18.08
N THR A 258 14.92 -20.58 -18.07
CA THR A 258 13.67 -20.61 -17.29
C THR A 258 14.06 -20.69 -15.81
N PRO A 259 13.46 -19.84 -14.94
CA PRO A 259 13.75 -19.93 -13.52
C PRO A 259 13.31 -21.28 -12.94
N GLU A 260 14.06 -21.79 -11.99
CA GLU A 260 13.75 -23.02 -11.28
C GLU A 260 12.89 -22.72 -10.04
N LEU A 261 12.02 -23.65 -9.66
CA LEU A 261 11.24 -23.52 -8.42
C LEU A 261 12.08 -23.97 -7.23
N PRO A 262 12.40 -23.11 -6.27
CA PRO A 262 13.11 -23.52 -5.07
C PRO A 262 12.24 -24.43 -4.18
N GLU A 263 12.89 -25.35 -3.47
CA GLU A 263 12.22 -26.25 -2.54
C GLU A 263 11.61 -25.49 -1.34
N ASN A 264 10.54 -26.04 -0.80
CA ASN A 264 9.96 -25.57 0.44
C ASN A 264 10.82 -26.02 1.64
N VAL A 265 10.55 -25.46 2.82
CA VAL A 265 11.21 -25.89 4.06
C VAL A 265 10.74 -27.29 4.46
N ASP A 266 11.60 -28.05 5.13
CA ASP A 266 11.27 -29.42 5.58
C ASP A 266 10.18 -29.45 6.64
N THR A 267 10.11 -28.40 7.47
CA THR A 267 9.10 -28.24 8.53
C THR A 267 8.68 -26.78 8.61
N THR A 268 7.44 -26.56 9.01
CA THR A 268 6.93 -25.18 9.21
C THR A 268 7.74 -24.47 10.28
N GLU A 269 8.21 -23.27 9.94
CA GLU A 269 9.06 -22.44 10.77
C GLU A 269 8.61 -20.98 10.77
N ILE A 270 8.89 -20.27 11.85
CA ILE A 270 8.68 -18.81 11.94
C ILE A 270 10.00 -18.12 11.51
N ASN A 271 9.90 -17.20 10.60
CA ASN A 271 10.98 -16.32 10.16
C ASN A 271 10.66 -14.91 10.67
N PHE A 272 11.29 -14.51 11.75
CA PHE A 272 10.99 -13.28 12.45
C PHE A 272 11.93 -12.14 12.05
N VAL A 273 11.35 -10.94 11.83
CA VAL A 273 12.08 -9.68 11.60
C VAL A 273 11.61 -8.67 12.63
N ASP A 274 12.54 -8.19 13.44
CA ASP A 274 12.26 -7.10 14.37
C ASP A 274 12.17 -5.76 13.63
N LEU A 275 11.03 -5.09 13.80
CA LEU A 275 10.82 -3.72 13.37
C LEU A 275 10.35 -2.91 14.59
N PRO A 276 11.27 -2.31 15.37
CA PRO A 276 11.01 -1.79 16.70
C PRO A 276 9.84 -0.76 16.80
N ASN A 277 9.61 0.00 15.73
CA ASN A 277 8.57 1.03 15.68
C ASN A 277 7.26 0.54 15.03
N ALA A 278 7.11 -0.76 14.79
CA ALA A 278 5.90 -1.30 14.20
C ALA A 278 4.77 -1.35 15.22
N THR A 279 3.65 -0.67 14.91
CA THR A 279 2.44 -0.67 15.73
C THR A 279 1.56 -1.91 15.51
N GLN A 280 1.88 -2.68 14.46
CA GLN A 280 1.22 -3.93 14.08
C GLN A 280 2.28 -4.93 13.62
N SER A 281 1.94 -6.20 13.65
CA SER A 281 2.73 -7.25 12.98
C SER A 281 2.13 -7.58 11.62
N TYR A 282 2.99 -7.76 10.62
CA TYR A 282 2.61 -8.33 9.33
C TYR A 282 2.94 -9.82 9.33
N ILE A 283 1.94 -10.65 9.14
CA ILE A 283 2.08 -12.10 9.07
C ILE A 283 1.92 -12.53 7.62
N THR A 284 2.84 -13.36 7.13
CA THR A 284 2.75 -14.02 5.83
C THR A 284 3.02 -15.52 6.02
N VAL A 285 2.02 -16.36 5.77
CA VAL A 285 2.23 -17.81 5.64
C VAL A 285 2.39 -18.11 4.16
N THR A 286 3.49 -18.76 3.76
CA THR A 286 3.83 -18.96 2.34
C THR A 286 4.54 -20.28 2.08
N ASN A 287 4.32 -20.82 0.89
CA ASN A 287 5.10 -21.91 0.30
C ASN A 287 5.21 -21.73 -1.22
N ASN A 288 6.26 -22.28 -1.81
CA ASN A 288 6.48 -22.30 -3.24
C ASN A 288 5.57 -23.30 -3.93
N VAL A 289 5.11 -22.98 -5.15
CA VAL A 289 4.10 -23.73 -5.88
C VAL A 289 4.44 -23.85 -7.36
N ASP A 290 4.41 -25.07 -7.89
CA ASP A 290 4.42 -25.32 -9.33
C ASP A 290 2.98 -25.42 -9.83
N LEU A 291 2.43 -24.30 -10.26
CA LEU A 291 1.09 -24.23 -10.84
C LEU A 291 1.12 -23.30 -12.07
N GLN A 292 0.62 -23.80 -13.17
CA GLN A 292 0.45 -23.04 -14.40
C GLN A 292 -1.03 -22.84 -14.71
N GLN A 293 -1.35 -21.81 -15.49
CA GLN A 293 -2.75 -21.55 -15.86
C GLN A 293 -3.35 -22.63 -16.79
N ASN A 294 -2.50 -23.34 -17.54
CA ASN A 294 -2.91 -24.49 -18.39
C ASN A 294 -2.90 -25.84 -17.65
N ASP A 295 -2.58 -25.84 -16.34
CA ASP A 295 -2.61 -27.06 -15.51
C ASP A 295 -4.06 -27.55 -15.32
N PRO A 296 -4.33 -28.85 -15.37
CA PRO A 296 -5.65 -29.41 -15.06
C PRO A 296 -6.17 -29.04 -13.67
N ASP A 297 -5.30 -28.78 -12.72
CA ASP A 297 -5.65 -28.39 -11.35
C ASP A 297 -6.03 -26.91 -11.21
N TYR A 298 -5.80 -26.08 -12.22
CA TYR A 298 -5.92 -24.62 -12.14
C TYR A 298 -7.26 -24.14 -11.58
N PHE A 299 -8.39 -24.66 -12.11
CA PHE A 299 -9.71 -24.22 -11.69
C PHE A 299 -10.06 -24.69 -10.27
N ALA A 300 -9.67 -25.90 -9.91
CA ALA A 300 -9.83 -26.40 -8.56
C ALA A 300 -8.99 -25.61 -7.54
N ALA A 301 -7.74 -25.31 -7.89
CA ALA A 301 -6.83 -24.48 -7.08
C ALA A 301 -7.37 -23.05 -6.89
N LEU A 302 -7.98 -22.48 -7.93
CA LEU A 302 -8.64 -21.17 -7.88
C LEU A 302 -9.80 -21.18 -6.89
N MET A 303 -10.65 -22.23 -6.89
CA MET A 303 -11.76 -22.37 -5.95
C MET A 303 -11.27 -22.62 -4.52
N ALA A 304 -10.27 -23.48 -4.32
CA ALA A 304 -9.68 -23.72 -3.02
C ALA A 304 -9.15 -22.43 -2.37
N ASN A 305 -8.39 -21.63 -3.15
CA ASN A 305 -7.91 -20.33 -2.65
C ASN A 305 -9.05 -19.35 -2.39
N ASN A 306 -10.10 -19.32 -3.23
CA ASN A 306 -11.24 -18.43 -3.03
C ASN A 306 -11.97 -18.75 -1.71
N ILE A 307 -12.15 -20.04 -1.39
CA ILE A 307 -12.78 -20.50 -0.15
C ILE A 307 -11.88 -20.20 1.06
N LEU A 308 -10.57 -20.40 0.93
CA LEU A 308 -9.65 -20.15 2.06
C LEU A 308 -9.56 -18.66 2.39
N GLY A 309 -9.31 -17.81 1.40
CA GLY A 309 -9.04 -16.38 1.69
C GLY A 309 -9.15 -15.46 0.48
N GLY A 310 -9.91 -15.84 -0.57
CA GLY A 310 -10.09 -15.03 -1.78
C GLY A 310 -11.05 -13.83 -1.63
N GLY A 311 -11.45 -13.49 -0.41
CA GLY A 311 -12.35 -12.35 -0.14
C GLY A 311 -13.02 -12.45 1.23
N GLY A 312 -13.97 -11.55 1.51
CA GLY A 312 -14.66 -11.44 2.80
C GLY A 312 -15.51 -12.66 3.20
N GLU A 313 -15.77 -13.58 2.29
CA GLU A 313 -16.45 -14.85 2.58
C GLU A 313 -15.48 -16.00 2.89
N GLY A 314 -14.16 -15.77 2.75
CA GLY A 314 -13.13 -16.80 2.98
C GLY A 314 -12.97 -17.17 4.45
N TYR A 315 -12.49 -18.37 4.71
CA TYR A 315 -12.26 -18.89 6.07
C TYR A 315 -11.35 -17.97 6.89
N LEU A 316 -10.27 -17.47 6.28
CA LEU A 316 -9.33 -16.56 6.94
C LEU A 316 -9.99 -15.26 7.37
N PHE A 317 -10.79 -14.65 6.50
CA PHE A 317 -11.46 -13.40 6.83
C PHE A 317 -12.49 -13.60 7.94
N LYS A 318 -13.34 -14.62 7.83
CA LYS A 318 -14.36 -14.96 8.85
C LYS A 318 -13.74 -15.22 10.21
N ASN A 319 -12.68 -16.04 10.26
CA ASN A 319 -12.02 -16.36 11.52
C ASN A 319 -11.28 -15.12 12.10
N LEU A 320 -10.29 -14.58 11.39
CA LEU A 320 -9.40 -13.58 11.98
C LEU A 320 -10.07 -12.19 12.10
N ARG A 321 -11.00 -11.85 11.18
CA ARG A 321 -11.67 -10.53 11.17
C ARG A 321 -12.98 -10.55 11.95
N GLU A 322 -13.91 -11.47 11.59
CA GLU A 322 -15.27 -11.44 12.13
C GLU A 322 -15.36 -12.08 13.51
N ASP A 323 -14.78 -13.29 13.68
CA ASP A 323 -14.88 -14.02 14.93
C ASP A 323 -13.88 -13.51 16.01
N LYS A 324 -12.64 -13.25 15.61
CA LYS A 324 -11.55 -12.89 16.54
C LYS A 324 -11.27 -11.40 16.65
N GLY A 325 -11.56 -10.62 15.63
CA GLY A 325 -11.27 -9.19 15.61
C GLY A 325 -9.77 -8.86 15.68
N TYR A 326 -8.89 -9.75 15.19
CA TYR A 326 -7.43 -9.56 15.22
C TYR A 326 -6.92 -8.59 14.16
N THR A 327 -7.64 -8.48 13.05
CA THR A 327 -7.26 -7.73 11.85
C THR A 327 -8.45 -7.07 11.17
N TYR A 328 -8.19 -6.12 10.27
CA TYR A 328 -9.19 -5.60 9.33
C TYR A 328 -9.45 -6.53 8.15
N GLY A 329 -8.55 -7.47 7.87
CA GLY A 329 -8.72 -8.47 6.83
C GLY A 329 -7.56 -9.44 6.79
N ALA A 330 -7.90 -10.71 6.50
CA ALA A 330 -6.95 -11.77 6.25
C ALA A 330 -7.31 -12.43 4.93
N TYR A 331 -6.35 -12.53 4.03
CA TYR A 331 -6.58 -12.97 2.65
C TYR A 331 -5.53 -13.98 2.23
N SER A 332 -5.86 -14.80 1.23
CA SER A 332 -4.89 -15.66 0.58
C SER A 332 -4.86 -15.48 -0.94
N ARG A 333 -3.74 -15.82 -1.50
CA ARG A 333 -3.50 -15.88 -2.93
C ARG A 333 -2.72 -17.13 -3.27
N LEU A 334 -3.22 -17.91 -4.22
CA LEU A 334 -2.49 -19.00 -4.84
C LEU A 334 -2.05 -18.53 -6.23
N GLY A 335 -0.76 -18.30 -6.40
CA GLY A 335 -0.18 -17.83 -7.63
C GLY A 335 -0.13 -18.93 -8.69
N SER A 336 -0.20 -18.52 -9.94
CA SER A 336 0.10 -19.35 -11.11
C SER A 336 1.02 -18.59 -12.06
N SER A 337 2.00 -19.25 -12.63
CA SER A 337 3.00 -18.65 -13.51
C SER A 337 3.21 -19.55 -14.71
N ARG A 338 3.40 -18.99 -15.90
CA ARG A 338 3.71 -19.77 -17.13
C ARG A 338 5.02 -20.56 -17.03
N TYR A 339 5.85 -20.28 -16.04
CA TYR A 339 7.12 -20.94 -15.79
C TYR A 339 7.06 -21.97 -14.66
N GLY A 340 5.89 -22.20 -14.04
CA GLY A 340 5.74 -23.10 -12.91
C GLY A 340 6.36 -22.56 -11.60
N VAL A 341 6.88 -21.34 -11.60
CA VAL A 341 7.49 -20.74 -10.41
C VAL A 341 6.55 -19.71 -9.82
N SER A 342 5.88 -20.08 -8.75
CA SER A 342 4.91 -19.24 -8.05
C SER A 342 4.89 -19.57 -6.56
N ARG A 343 3.96 -19.00 -5.81
CA ARG A 343 3.78 -19.31 -4.39
C ARG A 343 2.33 -19.14 -3.95
N PHE A 344 1.99 -19.88 -2.92
CA PHE A 344 0.85 -19.58 -2.06
C PHE A 344 1.28 -18.54 -1.03
N THR A 345 0.40 -17.60 -0.72
CA THR A 345 0.57 -16.63 0.37
C THR A 345 -0.74 -16.42 1.09
N ALA A 346 -0.71 -16.40 2.42
CA ALA A 346 -1.84 -15.98 3.26
C ALA A 346 -1.33 -14.87 4.19
N THR A 347 -2.00 -13.72 4.21
CA THR A 347 -1.47 -12.50 4.84
C THR A 347 -2.49 -11.76 5.68
N ALA A 348 -2.04 -11.15 6.77
CA ALA A 348 -2.77 -10.15 7.54
C ALA A 348 -1.83 -9.21 8.28
N LYS A 349 -2.32 -7.98 8.55
CA LYS A 349 -1.77 -7.09 9.56
C LYS A 349 -2.60 -7.24 10.84
N VAL A 350 -1.95 -7.53 11.95
CA VAL A 350 -2.61 -7.76 13.24
C VAL A 350 -1.99 -6.88 14.32
N ARG A 351 -2.74 -6.61 15.39
CA ARG A 351 -2.15 -5.95 16.57
C ARG A 351 -1.03 -6.81 17.14
N ASN A 352 0.06 -6.21 17.60
CA ASN A 352 1.21 -6.92 18.15
C ASN A 352 0.80 -7.93 19.23
N ALA A 353 -0.07 -7.53 20.15
CA ALA A 353 -0.55 -8.36 21.26
C ALA A 353 -1.28 -9.66 20.87
N VAL A 354 -1.65 -9.86 19.62
CA VAL A 354 -2.36 -11.06 19.12
C VAL A 354 -1.64 -11.75 17.97
N THR A 355 -0.36 -11.45 17.79
CA THR A 355 0.45 -11.99 16.68
C THR A 355 0.57 -13.51 16.74
N ASP A 356 0.87 -14.05 17.90
CA ASP A 356 0.95 -15.49 18.17
C ASP A 356 -0.37 -16.20 17.87
N SER A 357 -1.45 -15.67 18.42
CA SER A 357 -2.79 -16.21 18.23
C SER A 357 -3.21 -16.17 16.76
N ALA A 358 -2.88 -15.12 16.03
CA ALA A 358 -3.16 -15.01 14.61
C ALA A 358 -2.36 -16.03 13.77
N VAL A 359 -1.10 -16.29 14.09
CA VAL A 359 -0.30 -17.34 13.45
C VAL A 359 -0.97 -18.71 13.64
N VAL A 360 -1.40 -19.03 14.86
CA VAL A 360 -2.10 -20.29 15.15
C VAL A 360 -3.39 -20.40 14.33
N GLU A 361 -4.20 -19.34 14.26
CA GLU A 361 -5.47 -19.37 13.51
C GLU A 361 -5.22 -19.44 11.99
N PHE A 362 -4.17 -18.83 11.44
CA PHE A 362 -3.78 -19.03 10.05
C PHE A 362 -3.50 -20.52 9.74
N LEU A 363 -2.63 -21.13 10.52
CA LEU A 363 -2.25 -22.55 10.34
C LEU A 363 -3.45 -23.47 10.52
N LYS A 364 -4.37 -23.15 11.42
CA LYS A 364 -5.60 -23.90 11.66
C LYS A 364 -6.53 -23.88 10.42
N GLU A 365 -6.78 -22.69 9.83
CA GLU A 365 -7.65 -22.62 8.64
C GLU A 365 -6.99 -23.24 7.40
N ILE A 366 -5.67 -23.11 7.26
CA ILE A 366 -4.90 -23.82 6.23
C ILE A 366 -5.02 -25.33 6.42
N LYS A 367 -4.86 -25.83 7.64
CA LYS A 367 -5.03 -27.25 7.94
C LYS A 367 -6.46 -27.71 7.70
N ARG A 368 -7.45 -26.90 8.05
CA ARG A 368 -8.87 -27.18 7.87
C ARG A 368 -9.20 -27.47 6.40
N ILE A 369 -8.85 -26.57 5.47
CA ILE A 369 -9.16 -26.75 4.04
C ILE A 369 -8.45 -28.00 3.43
N ARG A 370 -7.34 -28.44 4.02
CA ARG A 370 -6.59 -29.62 3.60
C ARG A 370 -7.22 -30.91 4.13
N THR A 371 -7.77 -30.90 5.33
CA THR A 371 -8.19 -32.12 6.04
C THR A 371 -9.70 -32.33 6.06
N GLU A 372 -10.48 -31.27 6.13
CA GLU A 372 -11.93 -31.35 6.18
C GLU A 372 -12.55 -31.16 4.79
N PRO A 373 -13.66 -31.86 4.48
CA PRO A 373 -14.41 -31.56 3.27
C PRO A 373 -15.06 -30.17 3.40
N VAL A 374 -14.99 -29.40 2.34
CA VAL A 374 -15.69 -28.11 2.27
C VAL A 374 -17.20 -28.36 2.21
N ASP A 375 -17.99 -27.58 2.93
CA ASP A 375 -19.44 -27.58 2.81
C ASP A 375 -19.83 -27.34 1.33
N PRO A 376 -20.64 -28.23 0.71
CA PRO A 376 -21.08 -28.05 -0.66
C PRO A 376 -21.71 -26.70 -0.96
N GLN A 377 -22.43 -26.14 0.02
CA GLN A 377 -23.04 -24.82 -0.15
C GLN A 377 -21.98 -23.70 -0.22
N ILE A 378 -20.88 -23.80 0.53
CA ILE A 378 -19.76 -22.84 0.46
C ILE A 378 -19.10 -22.90 -0.92
N LEU A 379 -18.88 -24.10 -1.46
CA LEU A 379 -18.33 -24.26 -2.81
C LEU A 379 -19.28 -23.68 -3.86
N GLU A 380 -20.57 -23.93 -3.75
CA GLU A 380 -21.57 -23.42 -4.70
C GLU A 380 -21.66 -21.89 -4.65
N ASN A 381 -21.63 -21.29 -3.47
CA ASN A 381 -21.58 -19.84 -3.30
C ASN A 381 -20.31 -19.24 -3.91
N ALA A 382 -19.15 -19.89 -3.73
CA ALA A 382 -17.88 -19.45 -4.31
C ALA A 382 -17.94 -19.50 -5.85
N LYS A 383 -18.47 -20.57 -6.44
CA LYS A 383 -18.69 -20.69 -7.89
C LYS A 383 -19.60 -19.58 -8.41
N THR A 384 -20.77 -19.39 -7.81
CA THR A 384 -21.76 -18.39 -8.21
C THR A 384 -21.19 -16.98 -8.20
N LYS A 385 -20.48 -16.63 -7.12
CA LYS A 385 -19.79 -15.32 -7.01
C LYS A 385 -18.72 -15.15 -8.08
N TYR A 386 -17.95 -16.21 -8.33
CA TYR A 386 -16.87 -16.18 -9.31
C TYR A 386 -17.42 -16.05 -10.74
N VAL A 387 -18.47 -16.80 -11.07
CA VAL A 387 -19.21 -16.70 -12.34
C VAL A 387 -19.73 -15.27 -12.55
N GLY A 388 -20.40 -14.71 -11.52
CA GLY A 388 -20.91 -13.33 -11.58
C GLY A 388 -19.82 -12.30 -11.87
N ASN A 389 -18.70 -12.37 -11.15
CA ASN A 389 -17.56 -11.47 -11.35
C ASN A 389 -16.92 -11.64 -12.74
N PHE A 390 -16.80 -12.87 -13.22
CA PHE A 390 -16.27 -13.16 -14.54
C PHE A 390 -17.14 -12.53 -15.64
N VAL A 391 -18.46 -12.77 -15.59
CA VAL A 391 -19.42 -12.21 -16.56
C VAL A 391 -19.39 -10.68 -16.56
N MET A 392 -19.43 -10.05 -15.38
CA MET A 392 -19.32 -8.59 -15.29
C MET A 392 -18.00 -8.05 -15.84
N SER A 393 -16.91 -8.80 -15.71
CA SER A 393 -15.62 -8.40 -16.26
C SER A 393 -15.61 -8.31 -17.79
N LEU A 394 -16.43 -9.12 -18.47
CA LEU A 394 -16.53 -9.16 -19.93
C LEU A 394 -17.20 -7.91 -20.54
N GLU A 395 -17.90 -7.11 -19.74
CA GLU A 395 -18.44 -5.82 -20.19
C GLU A 395 -17.33 -4.84 -20.59
N ARG A 396 -16.11 -5.09 -20.12
CA ARG A 396 -14.94 -4.27 -20.42
C ARG A 396 -14.20 -4.84 -21.63
N PRO A 397 -14.15 -4.12 -22.79
CA PRO A 397 -13.43 -4.60 -23.96
C PRO A 397 -11.95 -4.91 -23.71
N GLN A 398 -11.32 -4.19 -22.76
CA GLN A 398 -9.95 -4.45 -22.33
C GLN A 398 -9.78 -5.87 -21.73
N THR A 399 -10.80 -6.42 -21.07
CA THR A 399 -10.77 -7.79 -20.52
C THR A 399 -10.64 -8.81 -21.64
N ILE A 400 -11.38 -8.64 -22.74
CA ILE A 400 -11.34 -9.51 -23.92
C ILE A 400 -9.93 -9.49 -24.52
N ALA A 401 -9.36 -8.31 -24.65
CA ALA A 401 -7.99 -8.12 -25.15
C ALA A 401 -6.93 -8.78 -24.26
N ASN A 402 -7.08 -8.63 -22.93
CA ASN A 402 -6.19 -9.26 -21.95
C ASN A 402 -6.30 -10.79 -21.99
N TYR A 403 -7.48 -11.34 -22.19
CA TYR A 403 -7.67 -12.79 -22.36
C TYR A 403 -6.99 -13.32 -23.60
N ALA A 404 -7.12 -12.62 -24.74
CA ALA A 404 -6.40 -12.99 -25.96
C ALA A 404 -4.87 -12.95 -25.78
N LEU A 405 -4.36 -11.92 -25.11
CA LEU A 405 -2.95 -11.82 -24.75
C LEU A 405 -2.51 -12.95 -23.81
N SER A 406 -3.33 -13.28 -22.81
CA SER A 406 -3.07 -14.38 -21.86
C SER A 406 -3.02 -15.74 -22.57
N ILE A 407 -3.94 -16.01 -23.52
CA ILE A 407 -3.92 -17.22 -24.34
C ILE A 407 -2.56 -17.38 -25.02
N LYS A 408 -2.05 -16.31 -25.64
CA LYS A 408 -0.76 -16.35 -26.36
C LYS A 408 0.43 -16.50 -25.41
N ARG A 409 0.47 -15.68 -24.35
CA ARG A 409 1.62 -15.65 -23.42
C ARG A 409 1.74 -16.92 -22.58
N ASN A 410 0.61 -17.48 -22.16
CA ASN A 410 0.56 -18.67 -21.30
C ASN A 410 0.34 -19.97 -22.08
N ASN A 411 0.35 -19.92 -23.41
CA ASN A 411 0.13 -21.08 -24.29
C ASN A 411 -1.13 -21.85 -23.93
N LEU A 412 -2.26 -21.12 -23.71
CA LEU A 412 -3.54 -21.72 -23.39
C LEU A 412 -4.27 -22.19 -24.64
N PRO A 413 -5.20 -23.15 -24.51
CA PRO A 413 -6.14 -23.48 -25.59
C PRO A 413 -6.91 -22.24 -26.07
N GLU A 414 -7.22 -22.15 -27.35
CA GLU A 414 -7.93 -20.99 -27.90
C GLU A 414 -9.31 -20.79 -27.28
N ASP A 415 -9.96 -21.86 -26.83
CA ASP A 415 -11.28 -21.90 -26.20
C ASP A 415 -11.22 -21.85 -24.67
N PHE A 416 -10.06 -21.59 -24.08
CA PHE A 416 -9.85 -21.59 -22.63
C PHE A 416 -10.89 -20.72 -21.90
N TYR A 417 -11.06 -19.49 -22.31
CA TYR A 417 -12.00 -18.56 -21.69
C TYR A 417 -13.46 -18.81 -22.13
N ALA A 418 -13.69 -19.43 -23.28
CA ALA A 418 -15.04 -19.85 -23.67
C ALA A 418 -15.57 -20.98 -22.77
N ASN A 419 -14.68 -21.89 -22.34
CA ASN A 419 -15.00 -23.01 -21.46
C ASN A 419 -14.76 -22.67 -19.97
N TYR A 420 -14.46 -21.41 -19.63
CA TYR A 420 -14.00 -21.02 -18.29
C TYR A 420 -15.04 -21.32 -17.22
N LEU A 421 -16.31 -20.96 -17.46
CA LEU A 421 -17.40 -21.19 -16.52
C LEU A 421 -17.72 -22.69 -16.38
N ASP A 422 -17.75 -23.41 -17.48
CA ASP A 422 -17.95 -24.88 -17.45
C ASP A 422 -16.88 -25.58 -16.60
N ASN A 423 -15.65 -25.13 -16.69
CA ASN A 423 -14.55 -25.70 -15.90
C ASN A 423 -14.64 -25.31 -14.41
N ILE A 424 -15.08 -24.10 -14.06
CA ILE A 424 -15.40 -23.72 -12.68
C ILE A 424 -16.52 -24.60 -12.11
N ASN A 425 -17.61 -24.80 -12.88
CA ASN A 425 -18.77 -25.54 -12.43
C ASN A 425 -18.48 -27.04 -12.21
N LYS A 426 -17.53 -27.62 -12.93
CA LYS A 426 -17.09 -29.01 -12.76
C LYS A 426 -16.30 -29.27 -11.47
N VAL A 427 -15.77 -28.25 -10.80
CA VAL A 427 -14.97 -28.42 -9.58
C VAL A 427 -15.82 -29.07 -8.48
N THR A 428 -15.34 -30.14 -7.87
CA THR A 428 -15.98 -30.85 -6.77
C THR A 428 -15.34 -30.49 -5.42
N VAL A 429 -16.02 -30.91 -4.32
CA VAL A 429 -15.48 -30.79 -2.94
C VAL A 429 -14.18 -31.60 -2.80
N GLU A 430 -14.13 -32.77 -3.42
CA GLU A 430 -12.95 -33.64 -3.46
C GLU A 430 -11.78 -32.98 -4.19
N ASP A 431 -12.05 -32.29 -5.29
CA ASP A 431 -11.03 -31.53 -6.02
C ASP A 431 -10.45 -30.41 -5.16
N VAL A 432 -11.31 -29.66 -4.46
CA VAL A 432 -10.85 -28.58 -3.54
C VAL A 432 -9.90 -29.13 -2.49
N LYS A 433 -10.28 -30.25 -1.83
CA LYS A 433 -9.42 -30.88 -0.83
C LYS A 433 -8.13 -31.42 -1.43
N ARG A 434 -8.20 -32.07 -2.59
CA ARG A 434 -7.04 -32.62 -3.31
C ARG A 434 -6.01 -31.52 -3.65
N VAL A 435 -6.45 -30.42 -4.25
CA VAL A 435 -5.55 -29.32 -4.63
C VAL A 435 -5.06 -28.52 -3.44
N ALA A 436 -5.87 -28.38 -2.38
CA ALA A 436 -5.42 -27.79 -1.12
C ALA A 436 -4.23 -28.58 -0.53
N ASN A 437 -4.31 -29.92 -0.54
CA ASN A 437 -3.20 -30.77 -0.10
C ASN A 437 -1.97 -30.69 -1.00
N LYS A 438 -2.14 -30.42 -2.30
CA LYS A 438 -1.03 -30.35 -3.26
C LYS A 438 -0.30 -29.00 -3.26
N TYR A 439 -1.01 -27.89 -3.06
CA TYR A 439 -0.48 -26.55 -3.30
C TYR A 439 -0.46 -25.64 -2.09
N ILE A 440 -1.18 -25.95 -1.02
CA ILE A 440 -1.28 -25.13 0.18
C ILE A 440 -0.66 -25.92 1.35
N GLU A 441 0.57 -25.56 1.70
CA GLU A 441 1.29 -26.31 2.74
C GLU A 441 0.97 -25.80 4.15
N ALA A 442 0.83 -26.72 5.11
CA ALA A 442 0.67 -26.44 6.52
C ALA A 442 1.88 -26.90 7.35
N ASP A 443 2.54 -27.96 6.88
CA ASP A 443 3.63 -28.65 7.60
C ASP A 443 5.01 -28.26 7.06
N ASN A 444 5.07 -27.66 5.86
CA ASN A 444 6.27 -27.23 5.13
C ASN A 444 6.19 -25.77 4.68
N ALA A 445 5.55 -24.93 5.50
CA ALA A 445 5.34 -23.51 5.20
C ALA A 445 6.35 -22.61 5.94
N ARG A 446 6.66 -21.46 5.36
CA ARG A 446 7.31 -20.37 6.08
C ARG A 446 6.23 -19.44 6.66
N VAL A 447 6.34 -19.16 7.95
CA VAL A 447 5.54 -18.13 8.63
C VAL A 447 6.46 -16.93 8.84
N ILE A 448 6.33 -15.92 8.00
CA ILE A 448 7.14 -14.70 8.10
C ILE A 448 6.37 -13.71 8.95
N VAL A 449 7.01 -13.23 10.01
CA VAL A 449 6.45 -12.26 10.95
C VAL A 449 7.38 -11.05 10.99
N VAL A 450 6.89 -9.90 10.57
CA VAL A 450 7.57 -8.62 10.71
C VAL A 450 6.79 -7.78 11.71
N GLY A 451 7.39 -7.38 12.81
CA GLY A 451 6.69 -6.66 13.86
C GLY A 451 7.61 -6.25 15.00
N LYS A 452 7.06 -5.62 16.04
CA LYS A 452 7.82 -5.18 17.22
C LYS A 452 8.14 -6.38 18.11
N GLY A 453 9.40 -6.79 18.08
CA GLY A 453 9.87 -8.00 18.77
C GLY A 453 9.66 -7.98 20.28
N SER A 454 9.90 -6.83 20.93
CA SER A 454 9.68 -6.65 22.36
C SER A 454 8.24 -6.90 22.81
N GLU A 455 7.25 -6.80 21.91
CA GLU A 455 5.83 -7.05 22.21
C GLU A 455 5.35 -8.43 21.75
N THR A 456 6.03 -9.06 20.79
CA THR A 456 5.50 -10.23 20.08
C THR A 456 6.29 -11.51 20.30
N LEU A 457 7.62 -11.42 20.47
CA LEU A 457 8.49 -12.58 20.34
C LEU A 457 8.28 -13.60 21.48
N GLU A 458 8.12 -13.13 22.72
CA GLU A 458 7.88 -14.02 23.87
C GLU A 458 6.65 -14.93 23.68
N ASN A 459 5.57 -14.38 23.09
CA ASN A 459 4.36 -15.15 22.82
C ASN A 459 4.50 -16.05 21.58
N LEU A 460 5.22 -15.60 20.55
CA LEU A 460 5.53 -16.42 19.38
C LEU A 460 6.34 -17.67 19.75
N GLU A 461 7.27 -17.58 20.69
CA GLU A 461 8.07 -18.73 21.18
C GLU A 461 7.19 -19.80 21.84
N LYS A 462 6.10 -19.40 22.46
CA LYS A 462 5.14 -20.34 23.11
C LYS A 462 4.36 -21.20 22.10
N ILE A 463 4.34 -20.86 20.81
CA ILE A 463 3.72 -21.67 19.77
C ILE A 463 4.46 -22.99 19.58
N GLY A 464 5.78 -23.04 19.86
CA GLY A 464 6.59 -24.24 19.77
C GLY A 464 7.08 -24.56 18.35
N LEU A 465 6.95 -23.65 17.39
CA LEU A 465 7.59 -23.78 16.08
C LEU A 465 9.04 -23.27 16.14
N PRO A 466 9.95 -23.81 15.32
CA PRO A 466 11.30 -23.25 15.18
C PRO A 466 11.22 -21.77 14.74
N ILE A 467 11.99 -20.90 15.39
CA ILE A 467 12.09 -19.48 15.03
C ILE A 467 13.49 -19.19 14.51
N LYS A 468 13.57 -18.57 13.33
CA LYS A 468 14.79 -18.03 12.73
C LYS A 468 14.67 -16.51 12.65
N TYR A 469 15.75 -15.82 12.91
CA TYR A 469 15.77 -14.36 12.99
C TYR A 469 16.47 -13.77 11.77
N TYR A 470 15.93 -12.69 11.26
CA TYR A 470 16.43 -12.01 10.08
C TYR A 470 16.34 -10.48 10.26
N ASP A 471 17.21 -9.78 9.56
CA ASP A 471 17.08 -8.33 9.40
C ASP A 471 16.08 -7.97 8.28
N LYS A 472 15.83 -6.69 8.12
CA LYS A 472 14.93 -6.13 7.08
C LYS A 472 15.37 -6.42 5.63
N TYR A 473 16.55 -6.98 5.43
CA TYR A 473 17.14 -7.42 4.16
C TYR A 473 17.22 -8.94 4.03
N ALA A 474 16.49 -9.67 4.89
CA ALA A 474 16.51 -11.12 4.94
C ALA A 474 17.94 -11.71 5.12
N ASN A 475 18.84 -11.02 5.81
CA ASN A 475 20.08 -11.62 6.32
C ASN A 475 19.78 -12.30 7.64
N ALA A 476 20.32 -13.51 7.85
CA ALA A 476 20.20 -14.19 9.13
C ALA A 476 20.89 -13.38 10.23
N THR A 477 20.23 -13.26 11.37
CA THR A 477 20.74 -12.57 12.56
C THR A 477 20.58 -13.44 13.79
N GLU A 478 21.19 -13.04 14.89
CA GLU A 478 20.89 -13.60 16.20
C GLU A 478 19.51 -13.15 16.69
N LYS A 479 18.99 -13.81 17.73
CA LYS A 479 17.76 -13.40 18.39
C LYS A 479 17.88 -11.95 18.88
N PRO A 480 16.92 -11.06 18.55
CA PRO A 480 16.94 -9.69 19.05
C PRO A 480 16.90 -9.68 20.57
N GLU A 481 17.80 -8.94 21.17
CA GLU A 481 17.80 -8.67 22.61
C GLU A 481 17.06 -7.36 22.88
N PHE A 482 16.14 -7.38 23.84
CA PHE A 482 15.31 -6.23 24.20
C PHE A 482 15.66 -5.68 25.59
N GLU A 483 16.56 -6.36 26.29
CA GLU A 483 17.14 -5.82 27.54
C GLU A 483 18.13 -4.72 27.17
N ILE A 484 17.83 -3.52 27.60
CA ILE A 484 18.69 -2.36 27.37
C ILE A 484 19.65 -2.28 28.57
N GLU A 485 20.93 -2.49 28.33
CA GLU A 485 21.93 -2.12 29.32
C GLU A 485 22.01 -0.59 29.45
N LEU A 486 21.18 -0.06 30.33
CA LEU A 486 21.26 1.34 30.70
C LEU A 486 22.46 1.56 31.65
N PRO A 487 23.21 2.65 31.50
CA PRO A 487 24.22 3.02 32.49
C PRO A 487 23.61 3.09 33.89
N GLU A 488 24.42 2.79 34.90
CA GLU A 488 23.95 2.80 36.29
C GLU A 488 23.33 4.15 36.67
N GLY A 489 22.14 4.14 37.24
CA GLY A 489 21.38 5.32 37.62
C GLY A 489 20.56 5.99 36.53
N VAL A 490 20.63 5.48 35.27
CA VAL A 490 19.79 6.00 34.17
C VAL A 490 18.40 5.36 34.22
N ASN A 491 17.38 6.21 34.34
CA ASN A 491 15.96 5.85 34.29
C ASN A 491 15.18 7.00 33.65
N ALA A 492 13.89 6.82 33.34
CA ALA A 492 13.09 7.84 32.69
C ALA A 492 13.14 9.20 33.41
N LYS A 493 13.04 9.17 34.72
CA LYS A 493 13.10 10.39 35.54
C LYS A 493 14.44 11.12 35.40
N SER A 494 15.56 10.39 35.41
CA SER A 494 16.90 10.99 35.25
C SER A 494 17.08 11.61 33.86
N VAL A 495 16.57 10.95 32.80
CA VAL A 495 16.62 11.47 31.41
C VAL A 495 15.78 12.72 31.27
N LEU A 496 14.56 12.72 31.76
CA LEU A 496 13.66 13.88 31.74
C LEU A 496 14.24 15.04 32.56
N THR A 497 14.83 14.76 33.73
CA THR A 497 15.52 15.77 34.54
C THR A 497 16.70 16.37 33.80
N LYS A 498 17.54 15.54 33.17
CA LYS A 498 18.65 15.99 32.35
C LYS A 498 18.22 16.92 31.22
N TYR A 499 17.08 16.63 30.58
CA TYR A 499 16.50 17.51 29.54
C TYR A 499 16.09 18.87 30.12
N LEU A 500 15.39 18.90 31.26
CA LEU A 500 14.98 20.16 31.91
C LEU A 500 16.19 20.99 32.39
N GLU A 501 17.27 20.35 32.79
CA GLU A 501 18.54 21.00 33.11
C GLU A 501 19.23 21.53 31.84
N ALA A 502 19.35 20.69 30.80
CA ALA A 502 20.00 21.03 29.54
C ALA A 502 19.32 22.20 28.79
N THR A 503 18.00 22.29 28.93
CA THR A 503 17.21 23.42 28.40
C THR A 503 17.23 24.65 29.30
N GLY A 504 17.75 24.56 30.53
CA GLY A 504 17.80 25.67 31.48
C GLY A 504 16.49 25.90 32.26
N VAL A 505 15.45 25.11 32.00
CA VAL A 505 14.13 25.24 32.63
C VAL A 505 14.24 25.13 34.14
N MET A 506 14.95 24.14 34.68
CA MET A 506 15.11 23.92 36.11
C MET A 506 15.67 25.14 36.85
N SER A 507 16.60 25.87 36.26
CA SER A 507 17.23 27.05 36.85
C SER A 507 16.36 28.31 36.79
N LYS A 508 15.30 28.30 35.98
CA LYS A 508 14.42 29.47 35.73
C LYS A 508 12.97 29.26 36.17
N LEU A 509 12.63 28.06 36.61
CA LEU A 509 11.23 27.66 36.85
C LEU A 509 10.48 28.63 37.81
N ASP A 510 11.14 29.10 38.87
CA ASP A 510 10.55 30.04 39.82
C ASP A 510 10.23 31.42 39.23
N ASN A 511 10.84 31.76 38.09
CA ASN A 511 10.70 33.08 37.45
C ASN A 511 9.94 33.03 36.11
N VAL A 512 9.50 31.86 35.67
CA VAL A 512 8.77 31.69 34.40
C VAL A 512 7.33 31.36 34.67
N THR A 513 6.44 32.29 34.37
CA THR A 513 4.98 32.13 34.56
C THR A 513 4.26 31.82 33.26
N SER A 514 4.86 32.18 32.11
CA SER A 514 4.25 31.89 30.81
C SER A 514 5.30 31.86 29.67
N ILE A 515 5.00 31.15 28.64
CA ILE A 515 5.83 31.02 27.42
C ILE A 515 4.92 31.11 26.19
N MET A 516 5.31 31.90 25.21
CA MET A 516 4.73 31.92 23.88
C MET A 516 5.81 31.58 22.86
N THR A 517 5.54 30.64 21.96
CA THR A 517 6.41 30.32 20.82
C THR A 517 5.62 30.40 19.51
N GLN A 518 6.26 30.92 18.48
CA GLN A 518 5.71 30.93 17.12
C GLN A 518 6.70 30.31 16.13
N TYR A 519 6.21 29.34 15.35
CA TYR A 519 6.94 28.67 14.29
C TYR A 519 6.24 28.91 12.95
N GLU A 520 7.00 29.08 11.87
CA GLU A 520 6.47 29.30 10.53
C GLU A 520 7.10 28.35 9.53
N ALA A 521 6.28 27.84 8.62
CA ALA A 521 6.69 27.03 7.49
C ALA A 521 6.08 27.55 6.18
N GLN A 522 6.80 27.37 5.07
CA GLN A 522 6.27 27.62 3.73
C GLN A 522 5.81 26.30 3.12
N THR A 523 4.57 26.25 2.67
CA THR A 523 4.00 25.09 1.99
C THR A 523 3.49 25.46 0.61
N PRO A 524 3.25 24.50 -0.29
CA PRO A 524 2.62 24.77 -1.58
C PRO A 524 1.26 25.50 -1.49
N MET A 525 0.58 25.39 -0.34
CA MET A 525 -0.70 26.05 -0.07
C MET A 525 -0.57 27.40 0.63
N GLY A 526 0.66 27.88 0.85
CA GLY A 526 0.97 29.14 1.51
C GLY A 526 1.68 28.98 2.86
N ALA A 527 1.90 30.12 3.53
CA ALA A 527 2.55 30.14 4.84
C ALA A 527 1.63 29.53 5.92
N VAL A 528 2.20 28.61 6.69
CA VAL A 528 1.58 28.02 7.87
C VAL A 528 2.31 28.50 9.11
N MET A 529 1.59 29.01 10.10
CA MET A 529 2.14 29.44 11.38
C MET A 529 1.53 28.59 12.51
N SER A 530 2.38 28.04 13.37
CA SER A 530 2.01 27.38 14.62
C SER A 530 2.37 28.31 15.77
N GLU A 531 1.38 28.71 16.54
CA GLU A 531 1.55 29.49 17.77
C GLU A 531 1.18 28.63 18.96
N GLU A 532 2.04 28.60 19.96
CA GLU A 532 1.79 27.89 21.21
C GLU A 532 1.99 28.84 22.39
N LYS A 533 0.97 28.90 23.27
CA LYS A 533 0.98 29.68 24.49
C LYS A 533 0.79 28.76 25.69
N ARG A 534 1.64 28.89 26.68
CA ARG A 534 1.73 28.03 27.85
C ARG A 534 1.80 28.84 29.13
N MET A 535 1.12 28.38 30.15
CA MET A 535 1.24 28.86 31.52
C MET A 535 0.94 27.70 32.50
N ASP A 536 1.03 27.91 33.79
CA ASP A 536 0.85 26.87 34.77
C ASP A 536 -0.46 26.08 34.55
N GLY A 537 -0.32 24.78 34.32
CA GLY A 537 -1.42 23.85 34.06
C GLY A 537 -2.24 24.10 32.80
N LYS A 538 -1.80 24.99 31.87
CA LYS A 538 -2.57 25.36 30.68
C LYS A 538 -1.69 25.49 29.43
N THR A 539 -2.22 25.01 28.32
CA THR A 539 -1.59 25.14 26.97
C THR A 539 -2.66 25.46 25.93
N VAL A 540 -2.38 26.39 25.03
CA VAL A 540 -3.19 26.59 23.81
C VAL A 540 -2.28 26.56 22.60
N GLN A 541 -2.69 25.78 21.61
CA GLN A 541 -2.03 25.72 20.31
C GLN A 541 -2.96 26.21 19.22
N ASN A 542 -2.49 27.15 18.43
CA ASN A 542 -3.17 27.69 17.25
C ASN A 542 -2.37 27.40 15.99
N ILE A 543 -3.04 26.93 14.92
CA ILE A 543 -2.47 26.80 13.61
C ILE A 543 -3.17 27.76 12.66
N TYR A 544 -2.40 28.60 11.97
CA TYR A 544 -2.89 29.56 11.01
C TYR A 544 -2.38 29.21 9.60
N MET A 545 -3.23 29.41 8.59
CA MET A 545 -2.86 29.29 7.18
C MET A 545 -3.38 30.53 6.44
N GLY A 546 -2.48 31.25 5.76
CA GLY A 546 -2.85 32.49 5.08
C GLY A 546 -3.47 33.54 6.01
N GLY A 547 -3.08 33.57 7.30
CA GLY A 547 -3.62 34.47 8.33
C GLY A 547 -4.94 34.01 8.98
N ASN A 548 -5.58 32.96 8.48
CA ASN A 548 -6.81 32.41 9.06
C ASN A 548 -6.48 31.29 10.05
N ARG A 549 -7.12 31.28 11.24
CA ARG A 549 -6.96 30.20 12.22
C ARG A 549 -7.70 28.97 11.76
N MET A 550 -6.95 27.90 11.45
CA MET A 550 -7.45 26.60 10.99
C MET A 550 -7.72 25.66 12.15
N MET A 551 -6.88 25.71 13.19
CA MET A 551 -6.99 24.87 14.36
C MET A 551 -6.75 25.71 15.63
N ASN A 552 -7.52 25.41 16.66
CA ASN A 552 -7.31 25.88 18.01
C ASN A 552 -7.47 24.68 18.94
N MET A 553 -6.45 24.38 19.74
CA MET A 553 -6.49 23.35 20.77
C MET A 553 -6.21 24.00 22.13
N VAL A 554 -7.12 23.82 23.06
CA VAL A 554 -6.98 24.33 24.43
C VAL A 554 -6.91 23.15 25.38
N LEU A 555 -5.87 23.08 26.19
CA LEU A 555 -5.58 22.04 27.16
C LEU A 555 -5.43 22.67 28.53
N THR A 556 -6.14 22.13 29.51
CA THR A 556 -5.98 22.45 30.93
C THR A 556 -5.95 21.15 31.74
N GLN A 557 -5.78 21.23 33.05
CA GLN A 557 -5.82 20.04 33.92
C GLN A 557 -7.18 19.31 33.86
N ASP A 558 -8.27 20.01 33.51
CA ASP A 558 -9.62 19.46 33.55
C ASP A 558 -10.30 19.40 32.17
N ILE A 559 -9.79 20.12 31.15
CA ILE A 559 -10.48 20.35 29.88
C ILE A 559 -9.51 20.21 28.72
N ALA A 560 -9.92 19.48 27.70
CA ALA A 560 -9.33 19.52 26.38
C ALA A 560 -10.40 19.84 25.34
N LYS A 561 -10.15 20.87 24.50
CA LYS A 561 -11.07 21.31 23.44
C LYS A 561 -10.29 21.44 22.12
N ALA A 562 -10.90 21.03 21.02
CA ALA A 562 -10.41 21.32 19.67
C ALA A 562 -11.47 22.16 18.92
N ASN A 563 -11.08 23.33 18.41
CA ASN A 563 -12.00 24.29 17.75
C ASN A 563 -13.27 24.56 18.56
N SER A 564 -13.10 24.79 19.87
CA SER A 564 -14.16 25.03 20.88
C SER A 564 -15.08 23.81 21.16
N GLN A 565 -14.81 22.64 20.56
CA GLN A 565 -15.54 21.42 20.87
C GLN A 565 -14.78 20.59 21.91
N PRO A 566 -15.43 20.12 22.98
CA PRO A 566 -14.77 19.27 23.96
C PRO A 566 -14.35 17.95 23.33
N LEU A 567 -13.15 17.49 23.71
CA LEU A 567 -12.66 16.18 23.33
C LEU A 567 -13.25 15.07 24.21
N PRO A 568 -13.29 13.81 23.76
CA PRO A 568 -13.71 12.67 24.55
C PRO A 568 -12.93 12.57 25.88
N PRO A 569 -13.56 12.15 26.98
CA PRO A 569 -12.93 12.11 28.33
C PRO A 569 -11.62 11.31 28.38
N ASN A 570 -11.55 10.18 27.68
CA ASN A 570 -10.35 9.35 27.60
C ASN A 570 -9.17 10.03 26.85
N MET A 571 -9.44 10.96 25.96
CA MET A 571 -8.39 11.79 25.34
C MET A 571 -7.94 12.93 26.29
N VAL A 572 -8.84 13.41 27.14
CA VAL A 572 -8.49 14.51 28.07
C VAL A 572 -7.39 14.08 29.01
N ASP A 573 -7.44 12.86 29.54
CA ASP A 573 -6.43 12.34 30.47
C ASP A 573 -5.04 12.22 29.80
N ASP A 574 -4.99 11.77 28.56
CA ASP A 574 -3.73 11.68 27.81
C ASP A 574 -3.16 13.08 27.48
N PHE A 575 -4.01 14.05 27.16
CA PHE A 575 -3.57 15.43 26.85
C PHE A 575 -3.16 16.25 28.07
N LYS A 576 -3.60 15.88 29.28
CA LYS A 576 -3.20 16.58 30.55
C LYS A 576 -1.69 16.67 30.71
N LEU A 577 -0.95 15.67 30.22
CA LEU A 577 0.51 15.64 30.26
C LEU A 577 1.14 16.84 29.53
N ASN A 578 0.46 17.37 28.52
CA ASN A 578 0.91 18.54 27.75
C ASN A 578 0.42 19.88 28.33
N ALA A 579 -0.42 19.88 29.37
CA ALA A 579 -0.91 21.12 30.00
C ALA A 579 0.17 21.71 30.92
N GLY A 580 0.61 22.92 30.65
CA GLY A 580 1.63 23.60 31.44
C GLY A 580 2.86 24.04 30.61
N LEU A 581 3.89 24.54 31.31
CA LEU A 581 5.07 25.13 30.66
C LEU A 581 5.87 24.15 29.83
N PHE A 582 6.09 22.94 30.35
CA PHE A 582 6.76 21.83 29.67
C PHE A 582 6.12 20.51 30.06
N MET A 583 5.92 19.60 29.12
CA MET A 583 5.41 18.26 29.34
C MET A 583 6.27 17.47 30.34
N GLU A 584 7.58 17.61 30.23
CA GLU A 584 8.55 16.91 31.06
C GLU A 584 8.44 17.27 32.56
N LEU A 585 7.95 18.47 32.91
CA LEU A 585 7.66 18.83 34.31
C LEU A 585 6.54 18.00 34.92
N ASN A 586 5.57 17.61 34.09
CA ASN A 586 4.50 16.71 34.53
C ASN A 586 5.03 15.28 34.63
N LEU A 587 5.81 14.82 33.63
CA LEU A 587 6.30 13.44 33.53
C LEU A 587 7.31 13.07 34.63
N VAL A 588 8.18 13.98 35.10
CA VAL A 588 9.14 13.65 36.17
C VAL A 588 8.49 13.32 37.50
N ASN A 589 7.22 13.66 37.66
CA ASN A 589 6.43 13.46 38.88
C ASN A 589 5.48 12.25 38.79
N THR A 590 5.50 11.51 37.65
CA THR A 590 4.69 10.31 37.43
C THR A 590 5.61 9.11 37.16
N ASP A 591 5.08 7.88 37.37
CA ASP A 591 5.76 6.63 37.01
C ASP A 591 5.35 6.11 35.61
N ASP A 592 4.63 6.95 34.85
CA ASP A 592 4.08 6.54 33.55
C ASP A 592 5.14 6.46 32.44
N ALA A 593 6.22 7.25 32.55
CA ALA A 593 7.29 7.27 31.57
C ALA A 593 8.29 6.14 31.79
N LYS A 594 8.64 5.38 30.73
CA LYS A 594 9.60 4.27 30.76
C LYS A 594 10.64 4.42 29.65
N ILE A 595 11.89 4.12 29.94
CA ILE A 595 12.90 3.95 28.88
C ILE A 595 12.70 2.59 28.26
N THR A 596 12.55 2.57 26.93
CA THR A 596 12.36 1.34 26.14
C THR A 596 13.51 1.07 25.20
N GLY A 597 14.46 2.01 25.02
CA GLY A 597 15.58 1.82 24.13
C GLY A 597 16.62 2.92 24.15
N ILE A 598 17.69 2.66 23.41
CA ILE A 598 18.58 3.67 22.84
C ILE A 598 18.51 3.51 21.34
N GLU A 599 18.12 4.56 20.61
CA GLU A 599 18.03 4.55 19.16
C GLU A 599 18.87 5.67 18.55
N SER A 600 19.38 5.45 17.35
CA SER A 600 20.09 6.50 16.63
C SER A 600 19.13 7.47 15.94
N VAL A 601 19.24 8.76 16.26
CA VAL A 601 18.50 9.86 15.61
C VAL A 601 19.52 10.77 14.94
N ASP A 602 19.47 10.90 13.62
CA ASP A 602 20.46 11.65 12.82
C ASP A 602 21.93 11.28 13.12
N GLY A 603 22.20 9.99 13.40
CA GLY A 603 23.53 9.47 13.66
C GLY A 603 24.05 9.67 15.09
N LYS A 604 23.21 10.08 16.04
CA LYS A 604 23.51 10.22 17.46
C LYS A 604 22.60 9.33 18.28
N ASP A 605 23.11 8.75 19.33
CA ASP A 605 22.35 7.90 20.25
C ASP A 605 21.40 8.75 21.10
N ALA A 606 20.14 8.33 21.19
CA ALA A 606 19.11 8.96 21.99
C ALA A 606 18.38 7.93 22.87
N TYR A 607 18.17 8.24 24.14
CA TYR A 607 17.28 7.48 24.99
C TYR A 607 15.84 7.60 24.49
N VAL A 608 15.16 6.46 24.35
CA VAL A 608 13.75 6.38 23.96
C VAL A 608 12.92 6.28 25.23
N VAL A 609 12.07 7.28 25.45
CA VAL A 609 11.14 7.34 26.59
C VAL A 609 9.73 7.20 26.07
N GLU A 610 9.05 6.12 26.40
CA GLU A 610 7.64 5.91 26.10
C GLU A 610 6.74 6.39 27.23
N VAL A 611 5.68 7.08 26.85
CA VAL A 611 4.61 7.56 27.71
C VAL A 611 3.30 6.97 27.21
N PRO A 612 2.81 5.89 27.82
CA PRO A 612 1.56 5.25 27.38
C PRO A 612 0.34 6.14 27.65
N GLY A 613 -0.68 6.02 26.83
CA GLY A 613 -1.98 6.63 27.03
C GLY A 613 -3.08 5.72 26.47
N GLU A 614 -4.33 5.98 26.85
CA GLU A 614 -5.47 5.17 26.40
C GLU A 614 -5.77 5.37 24.89
N VAL A 615 -5.68 6.61 24.43
CA VAL A 615 -5.92 7.03 23.05
C VAL A 615 -4.67 7.63 22.43
N ILE A 616 -3.89 8.39 23.19
CA ILE A 616 -2.72 9.11 22.72
C ILE A 616 -1.51 8.71 23.55
N SER A 617 -0.52 8.11 22.92
CA SER A 617 0.77 7.80 23.49
C SER A 617 1.88 8.65 22.87
N TYR A 618 2.98 8.84 23.62
CA TYR A 618 4.14 9.58 23.14
C TYR A 618 5.40 8.72 23.22
N THR A 619 6.25 8.84 22.18
CA THR A 619 7.61 8.32 22.19
C THR A 619 8.57 9.48 22.03
N LEU A 620 9.35 9.75 23.06
CA LEU A 620 10.23 10.91 23.17
C LEU A 620 11.70 10.46 23.11
N PHE A 621 12.50 11.15 22.32
CA PHE A 621 13.90 10.79 22.07
C PHE A 621 14.80 11.89 22.62
N TYR A 622 15.66 11.54 23.56
CA TYR A 622 16.59 12.48 24.23
C TYR A 622 18.04 12.09 23.91
N ASP A 623 18.78 12.97 23.24
CA ASP A 623 20.19 12.76 22.90
C ASP A 623 21.00 12.42 24.15
N VAL A 624 21.77 11.33 24.08
CA VAL A 624 22.51 10.78 25.23
C VAL A 624 23.54 11.76 25.78
N GLU A 625 24.23 12.51 24.92
CA GLU A 625 25.28 13.45 25.31
C GLU A 625 24.69 14.76 25.81
N SER A 626 23.89 15.44 25.00
CA SER A 626 23.38 16.79 25.30
C SER A 626 22.19 16.80 26.25
N GLY A 627 21.46 15.70 26.37
CA GLY A 627 20.20 15.60 27.11
C GLY A 627 19.03 16.33 26.43
N LEU A 628 19.21 16.90 25.24
CA LEU A 628 18.16 17.61 24.53
C LEU A 628 17.21 16.64 23.82
N LYS A 629 15.92 16.99 23.73
CA LYS A 629 14.94 16.22 22.97
C LYS A 629 15.19 16.44 21.47
N VAL A 630 15.44 15.37 20.72
CA VAL A 630 15.79 15.42 19.30
C VAL A 630 14.68 14.94 18.37
N LYS A 631 13.74 14.16 18.93
CA LYS A 631 12.58 13.66 18.19
C LYS A 631 11.42 13.39 19.14
N GLU A 632 10.22 13.54 18.65
CA GLU A 632 9.00 13.08 19.35
C GLU A 632 8.06 12.41 18.33
N ILE A 633 7.34 11.38 18.78
CA ILE A 633 6.28 10.70 18.02
C ILE A 633 5.04 10.75 18.89
N GLN A 634 3.95 11.30 18.36
CA GLN A 634 2.63 11.21 18.95
C GLN A 634 1.83 10.16 18.19
N THR A 635 1.34 9.14 18.86
CA THR A 635 0.52 8.08 18.28
C THR A 635 -0.91 8.18 18.83
N THR A 636 -1.88 8.29 17.94
CA THR A 636 -3.31 8.32 18.28
C THR A 636 -3.97 7.04 17.81
N SER A 637 -4.63 6.33 18.73
CA SER A 637 -5.33 5.07 18.46
C SER A 637 -6.82 5.21 18.76
N MET A 638 -7.66 5.29 17.72
CA MET A 638 -9.11 5.41 17.84
C MET A 638 -9.83 4.38 16.95
N GLN A 639 -10.84 3.73 17.51
CA GLN A 639 -11.69 2.78 16.79
C GLN A 639 -10.90 1.73 15.98
N GLY A 640 -9.73 1.30 16.53
CA GLY A 640 -8.85 0.33 15.88
C GLY A 640 -7.99 0.88 14.74
N GLN A 641 -8.02 2.19 14.49
CA GLN A 641 -7.08 2.86 13.60
C GLN A 641 -6.00 3.56 14.40
N THR A 642 -4.74 3.39 13.99
CA THR A 642 -3.59 4.04 14.62
C THR A 642 -2.95 4.98 13.61
N GLN A 643 -2.71 6.22 14.04
CA GLN A 643 -2.01 7.23 13.27
C GLN A 643 -0.88 7.81 14.11
N SER A 644 0.33 7.82 13.57
CA SER A 644 1.50 8.42 14.21
C SER A 644 1.93 9.67 13.45
N GLN A 645 2.34 10.68 14.22
CA GLN A 645 2.93 11.92 13.73
C GLN A 645 4.29 12.08 14.40
N ASP A 646 5.33 12.25 13.62
CA ASP A 646 6.69 12.46 14.13
C ASP A 646 7.14 13.91 13.91
N ALA A 647 7.97 14.41 14.83
CA ALA A 647 8.61 15.69 14.75
C ALA A 647 10.10 15.56 15.12
N LEU A 648 10.99 16.04 14.26
CA LEU A 648 12.41 16.22 14.58
C LEU A 648 12.62 17.63 15.14
N LEU A 649 13.41 17.74 16.20
CA LEU A 649 13.72 19.01 16.87
C LEU A 649 15.24 19.26 16.78
N LYS A 650 15.62 20.38 16.15
CA LYS A 650 17.04 20.65 15.85
C LYS A 650 17.44 22.08 16.20
N TYR A 651 18.75 22.30 16.36
CA TYR A 651 19.39 23.62 16.51
C TYR A 651 18.82 24.43 17.68
N TYR A 652 18.97 23.92 18.90
CA TYR A 652 18.49 24.61 20.09
C TYR A 652 19.18 25.96 20.30
N LYS A 653 18.38 27.01 20.52
CA LYS A 653 18.81 28.39 20.73
C LYS A 653 18.33 28.91 22.08
N ASP A 654 19.17 29.68 22.76
CA ASP A 654 18.88 30.26 24.07
C ASP A 654 18.06 31.54 23.96
N PHE A 655 17.02 31.63 24.77
CA PHE A 655 16.17 32.80 24.99
C PHE A 655 16.02 33.02 26.50
N ASP A 656 16.66 34.06 27.03
CA ASP A 656 16.66 34.41 28.46
C ASP A 656 17.04 33.24 29.40
N GLY A 657 17.93 32.34 28.93
CA GLY A 657 18.44 31.21 29.67
C GLY A 657 17.59 29.94 29.51
N ILE A 658 16.58 29.92 28.64
CA ILE A 658 15.81 28.75 28.25
C ILE A 658 16.04 28.44 26.78
N LYS A 659 16.34 27.19 26.46
CA LYS A 659 16.61 26.77 25.08
C LYS A 659 15.37 26.18 24.42
N PHE A 660 15.09 26.65 23.20
CA PHE A 660 14.04 26.12 22.33
C PHE A 660 14.64 25.62 21.00
N PRO A 661 14.09 24.58 20.36
CA PRO A 661 14.54 24.14 19.05
C PRO A 661 14.27 25.23 18.00
N GLU A 662 15.28 25.55 17.19
CA GLU A 662 15.15 26.54 16.11
C GLU A 662 14.33 26.00 14.95
N THR A 663 14.39 24.68 14.74
CA THR A 663 13.56 24.00 13.73
C THR A 663 12.79 22.82 14.32
N ARG A 664 11.56 22.65 13.86
CA ARG A 664 10.70 21.47 14.12
C ARG A 664 10.18 20.96 12.78
N SER A 665 10.32 19.68 12.49
CA SER A 665 9.66 19.10 11.32
C SER A 665 8.28 18.52 11.73
N ALA A 666 7.34 18.51 10.80
CA ALA A 666 6.07 17.80 10.96
C ALA A 666 5.62 17.21 9.62
N THR A 667 4.96 16.05 9.64
CA THR A 667 4.38 15.48 8.44
C THR A 667 3.00 16.11 8.18
N MET A 668 2.85 16.83 7.08
CA MET A 668 1.58 17.41 6.63
C MET A 668 1.23 16.84 5.26
N MET A 669 0.04 16.25 5.12
CA MET A 669 -0.45 15.64 3.86
C MET A 669 0.57 14.68 3.21
N GLY A 670 1.30 13.90 4.02
CA GLY A 670 2.29 12.93 3.57
C GLY A 670 3.64 13.53 3.14
N GLN A 671 3.85 14.84 3.37
CA GLN A 671 5.14 15.51 3.11
C GLN A 671 5.73 16.03 4.43
N SER A 672 7.05 15.91 4.58
CA SER A 672 7.77 16.52 5.70
C SER A 672 7.88 18.02 5.47
N VAL A 673 7.43 18.81 6.44
CA VAL A 673 7.45 20.27 6.43
C VAL A 673 8.30 20.76 7.60
N GLU A 674 9.29 21.60 7.32
CA GLU A 674 10.14 22.21 8.34
C GLU A 674 9.57 23.55 8.81
N PHE A 675 9.29 23.67 10.10
CA PHE A 675 8.85 24.88 10.77
C PHE A 675 10.06 25.56 11.43
N LYS A 676 10.27 26.84 11.17
CA LYS A 676 11.35 27.66 11.76
C LYS A 676 10.81 28.56 12.86
N LEU A 677 11.52 28.61 13.96
CA LEU A 677 11.20 29.46 15.09
C LEU A 677 11.27 30.95 14.70
N LYS A 678 10.17 31.66 14.89
CA LYS A 678 10.04 33.09 14.59
C LYS A 678 10.14 33.94 15.83
N GLU A 679 9.44 33.56 16.87
CA GLU A 679 9.36 34.36 18.10
C GLU A 679 9.26 33.46 19.33
N VAL A 680 9.93 33.89 20.40
CA VAL A 680 9.76 33.35 21.76
C VAL A 680 9.54 34.54 22.69
N LYS A 681 8.50 34.45 23.52
CA LYS A 681 8.25 35.42 24.60
C LYS A 681 8.13 34.67 25.93
N ILE A 682 8.89 35.10 26.92
CA ILE A 682 8.86 34.53 28.27
C ILE A 682 8.24 35.59 29.20
N ASN A 683 7.22 35.21 29.95
CA ASN A 683 6.41 36.06 30.82
C ASN A 683 5.64 37.17 30.11
N GLU A 684 5.52 37.10 28.79
CA GLU A 684 4.82 38.08 27.96
C GLU A 684 3.97 37.35 26.88
N GLY A 685 2.92 38.04 26.37
CA GLY A 685 2.11 37.56 25.24
C GLY A 685 1.15 36.44 25.54
N VAL A 686 0.97 36.07 26.83
CA VAL A 686 0.04 35.05 27.27
C VAL A 686 -0.88 35.62 28.37
N SER A 687 -2.16 35.35 28.28
CA SER A 687 -3.17 35.80 29.24
C SER A 687 -4.20 34.69 29.53
N GLU A 688 -4.94 34.80 30.60
CA GLU A 688 -6.03 33.88 30.94
C GLU A 688 -7.13 33.79 29.87
N GLU A 689 -7.28 34.85 29.07
CA GLU A 689 -8.27 34.89 27.99
C GLU A 689 -7.90 33.92 26.83
N ASP A 690 -6.63 33.63 26.66
CA ASP A 690 -6.15 32.72 25.59
C ASP A 690 -6.66 31.26 25.79
N PHE A 691 -7.02 30.90 27.03
CA PHE A 691 -7.41 29.53 27.40
C PHE A 691 -8.94 29.34 27.59
N LYS A 692 -9.75 30.31 27.23
CA LYS A 692 -11.21 30.23 27.31
C LYS A 692 -11.87 29.56 26.07
#